data_7aee6aca71238e2e45d78c2055d76bcc
#
_entry.id   7aee6aca71238e2e45d78c2055d76bcc
#
_cell.length_a   1.000
_cell.length_b   1.000
_cell.length_c   1.000
_cell.angle_alpha   90.00
_cell.angle_beta   90.00
_cell.angle_gamma   90.00
#
_symmetry.space_group_name_H-M   'P 1'
#
loop_
_entity.id
_entity.type
_entity.pdbx_description
1 polymer ?
#
loop_
_entity_poly.entity_id
_entity_poly.type
_entity_poly.pdbx_seq_one_letter_code
_entity_poly.pdbx_strand_id
1 'polypeptide(L)'
;MKDEIRSSLFTYLLSGKKMTKRLAALILLMLVVMGAFAQSSGTKQLYRLVKDTYETKADSMTNAFIESFMIKTKGYFNVSYNHYAFNAYWTQAHAMDVVIYNYQRHKGIDAALANKYLNYIKLWYKNKANNYAGSPASSSTTPNTTSDPGMFENPYTDDMCWITLTLLHIGEATGIAAYSTVARKVFDNYIITRAKDDEETGGLKLPWHTNGGGEGPNACTQSPATLIAAKLYQKYGTAKYLEYAKKLYAYTSKKIVFSDGRVEDPPLTYTQGTFGEACRILYHVTDESATIKNRYKTLAYTYINYAFTSGRCTSGNNILRDEGSSGDQSIFKAVLIPYAVNYVLDEDMTATNRKNIFNYILANTKMMWSNLDLSRYPIVFCNYSWRYLYTGTDENASMGAMCSGTSLMENTARMCRAIVDRYELGTLVTECSKYNFEDGQYGEAEMAAFNTALQAATEIMDAPSNYTTYQFRKAIQNLEAAYQAVLASKLEDLAIIDDTPLDIKEEKTYPHITYTRTYNGKWQPLYVPFSLKYEDWAEEYDVADIFDVQQCDTDNDGIMDETELLVTVLKDGETSPNRPYLIRAKSPGEKTLTMPDATVFPANDGIFNYNFLDYTYTIYCYYNMLTIAQTYTIQDGELVYSEEETALSPQRWCMSLYANDPTSTANIPARIRIITTEDYANGCIAPASFLESNETIYDLTGRMVNGKWKEGNLPRGIYIIGGRKVFVK
;
A
#
# COMPACT_ATOMS: atom_id res chain seq x y z
N MET A 1 10.26 -21.97 -14.30
CA MET A 1 8.85 -21.56 -14.36
C MET A 1 8.60 -20.08 -14.03
N LYS A 2 9.05 -19.52 -12.85
CA LYS A 2 8.90 -18.05 -12.57
C LYS A 2 9.65 -17.18 -13.59
N ASP A 3 10.89 -17.53 -13.93
CA ASP A 3 11.72 -16.75 -14.85
C ASP A 3 11.30 -16.93 -16.31
N GLU A 4 10.77 -18.09 -16.67
CA GLU A 4 10.19 -18.34 -18.00
C GLU A 4 8.89 -17.56 -18.22
N ILE A 5 8.03 -17.45 -17.20
CA ILE A 5 6.80 -16.66 -17.26
C ILE A 5 7.13 -15.15 -17.34
N ARG A 6 8.13 -14.68 -16.55
CA ARG A 6 8.61 -13.29 -16.64
C ARG A 6 9.20 -12.97 -18.02
N SER A 7 10.01 -13.87 -18.57
CA SER A 7 10.60 -13.72 -19.90
C SER A 7 9.53 -13.70 -21.00
N SER A 8 8.56 -14.60 -20.93
CA SER A 8 7.43 -14.67 -21.87
C SER A 8 6.55 -13.43 -21.82
N LEU A 9 6.30 -12.90 -20.60
CA LEU A 9 5.53 -11.68 -20.37
C LEU A 9 6.26 -10.43 -20.89
N PHE A 10 7.57 -10.36 -20.68
CA PHE A 10 8.41 -9.27 -21.16
C PHE A 10 8.45 -9.24 -22.69
N THR A 11 8.53 -10.42 -23.34
CA THR A 11 8.47 -10.56 -24.79
C THR A 11 7.10 -10.14 -25.34
N TYR A 12 6.01 -10.45 -24.65
CA TYR A 12 4.65 -10.04 -25.04
C TYR A 12 4.45 -8.52 -24.91
N LEU A 13 4.96 -7.90 -23.85
CA LEU A 13 4.92 -6.44 -23.63
C LEU A 13 5.70 -5.67 -24.72
N LEU A 14 6.79 -6.23 -25.21
CA LEU A 14 7.60 -5.65 -26.29
C LEU A 14 6.94 -5.78 -27.67
N SER A 15 5.93 -6.62 -27.84
CA SER A 15 5.24 -6.85 -29.12
C SER A 15 4.28 -5.75 -29.56
N GLY A 16 4.13 -4.67 -28.81
CA GLY A 16 3.36 -3.47 -29.20
C GLY A 16 1.84 -3.65 -29.31
N LYS A 17 1.28 -4.79 -28.88
CA LYS A 17 -0.17 -5.00 -28.88
C LYS A 17 -0.82 -4.20 -27.73
N LYS A 18 -1.83 -3.40 -28.06
CA LYS A 18 -2.63 -2.68 -27.05
C LYS A 18 -3.27 -3.67 -26.08
N MET A 19 -2.78 -3.72 -24.87
CA MET A 19 -3.40 -4.46 -23.77
C MET A 19 -4.68 -3.74 -23.34
N THR A 20 -5.77 -4.47 -23.17
CA THR A 20 -6.96 -3.92 -22.51
C THR A 20 -6.64 -3.64 -21.05
N LYS A 21 -7.24 -2.60 -20.45
CA LYS A 21 -7.05 -2.27 -19.03
C LYS A 21 -7.32 -3.48 -18.11
N ARG A 22 -8.29 -4.33 -18.49
CA ARG A 22 -8.61 -5.58 -17.77
C ARG A 22 -7.48 -6.61 -17.79
N LEU A 23 -6.80 -6.77 -18.93
CA LEU A 23 -5.69 -7.72 -19.06
C LEU A 23 -4.45 -7.21 -18.29
N ALA A 24 -4.20 -5.88 -18.30
CA ALA A 24 -3.14 -5.27 -17.51
C ALA A 24 -3.40 -5.43 -16.00
N ALA A 25 -4.63 -5.24 -15.54
CA ALA A 25 -5.04 -5.45 -14.16
C ALA A 25 -4.93 -6.93 -13.76
N LEU A 26 -5.33 -7.87 -14.64
CA LEU A 26 -5.20 -9.31 -14.38
C LEU A 26 -3.74 -9.75 -14.28
N ILE A 27 -2.87 -9.20 -15.13
CA ILE A 27 -1.43 -9.48 -15.10
C ILE A 27 -0.79 -8.89 -13.85
N LEU A 28 -1.18 -7.67 -13.45
CA LEU A 28 -0.74 -7.04 -12.21
C LEU A 28 -1.22 -7.86 -10.99
N LEU A 29 -2.47 -8.30 -10.99
CA LEU A 29 -3.04 -9.17 -9.96
C LEU A 29 -2.34 -10.53 -9.90
N MET A 30 -2.02 -11.16 -11.04
CA MET A 30 -1.24 -12.41 -11.08
C MET A 30 0.19 -12.21 -10.56
N LEU A 31 0.84 -11.07 -10.85
CA LEU A 31 2.16 -10.75 -10.31
C LEU A 31 2.13 -10.51 -8.80
N VAL A 32 1.09 -9.84 -8.31
CA VAL A 32 0.84 -9.63 -6.87
C VAL A 32 0.56 -10.96 -6.17
N VAL A 33 -0.32 -11.79 -6.72
CA VAL A 33 -0.66 -13.12 -6.17
C VAL A 33 0.56 -14.06 -6.18
N MET A 34 1.43 -13.98 -7.20
CA MET A 34 2.66 -14.77 -7.26
C MET A 34 3.75 -14.29 -6.28
N GLY A 35 3.72 -13.00 -5.86
CA GLY A 35 4.58 -12.46 -4.79
C GLY A 35 4.11 -12.87 -3.39
N ALA A 36 2.81 -12.90 -3.15
CA ALA A 36 2.17 -13.16 -1.85
C ALA A 36 2.39 -14.59 -1.29
N PHE A 37 2.92 -15.53 -2.08
CA PHE A 37 3.10 -16.93 -1.64
C PHE A 37 4.40 -17.21 -0.89
N ALA A 38 5.24 -16.24 -0.60
CA ALA A 38 6.53 -16.51 0.00
C ALA A 38 6.82 -15.75 1.31
N GLN A 39 5.91 -15.84 2.27
CA GLN A 39 6.37 -15.71 3.64
C GLN A 39 7.37 -16.85 3.88
N SER A 40 8.67 -16.52 4.07
CA SER A 40 9.68 -17.57 4.20
C SER A 40 9.31 -18.51 5.36
N SER A 41 9.37 -19.80 5.14
CA SER A 41 9.11 -20.80 6.18
C SER A 41 9.94 -20.52 7.44
N GLY A 42 11.12 -19.90 7.27
CA GLY A 42 12.00 -19.44 8.32
C GLY A 42 11.43 -18.34 9.19
N THR A 43 10.85 -17.30 8.62
CA THR A 43 10.22 -16.19 9.39
C THR A 43 9.03 -16.68 10.19
N LYS A 44 8.17 -17.51 9.61
CA LYS A 44 7.05 -18.14 10.33
C LYS A 44 7.53 -19.03 11.49
N GLN A 45 8.64 -19.76 11.31
CA GLN A 45 9.23 -20.56 12.36
C GLN A 45 9.75 -19.69 13.52
N LEU A 46 10.46 -18.60 13.21
CA LEU A 46 10.97 -17.67 14.21
C LEU A 46 9.85 -16.94 14.95
N TYR A 47 8.81 -16.47 14.25
CA TYR A 47 7.64 -15.82 14.85
C TYR A 47 7.01 -16.67 15.95
N ARG A 48 6.85 -17.97 15.75
CA ARG A 48 6.30 -18.88 16.75
C ARG A 48 7.14 -18.98 18.03
N LEU A 49 8.43 -18.62 17.97
CA LEU A 49 9.34 -18.64 19.10
C LEU A 49 9.40 -17.31 19.85
N VAL A 50 8.96 -16.21 19.23
CA VAL A 50 8.88 -14.91 19.90
C VAL A 50 7.72 -14.94 20.91
N LYS A 51 8.05 -14.77 22.20
CA LYS A 51 7.08 -14.71 23.29
C LYS A 51 7.00 -13.34 23.93
N ASP A 52 7.95 -12.46 23.63
CA ASP A 52 8.07 -11.09 24.12
C ASP A 52 8.84 -10.30 23.06
N THR A 53 8.44 -9.08 22.77
CA THR A 53 9.17 -8.17 21.87
C THR A 53 10.32 -7.45 22.56
N TYR A 54 10.41 -7.53 23.87
CA TYR A 54 11.46 -6.93 24.72
C TYR A 54 11.56 -5.38 24.62
N GLU A 55 10.64 -4.69 23.96
CA GLU A 55 10.73 -3.25 23.71
C GLU A 55 10.76 -2.42 25.01
N THR A 56 9.86 -2.70 25.96
CA THR A 56 9.84 -2.01 27.27
C THR A 56 11.10 -2.28 28.10
N LYS A 57 11.64 -3.51 28.02
CA LYS A 57 12.89 -3.86 28.70
C LYS A 57 14.09 -3.14 28.10
N ALA A 58 14.10 -2.99 26.77
CA ALA A 58 15.12 -2.24 26.06
C ALA A 58 15.09 -0.76 26.42
N ASP A 59 13.89 -0.15 26.51
CA ASP A 59 13.74 1.23 26.97
C ASP A 59 14.28 1.41 28.38
N SER A 60 13.95 0.49 29.28
CA SER A 60 14.45 0.51 30.65
C SER A 60 15.98 0.40 30.72
N MET A 61 16.56 -0.51 29.93
CA MET A 61 18.03 -0.70 29.89
C MET A 61 18.75 0.51 29.30
N THR A 62 18.27 1.06 28.17
CA THR A 62 18.89 2.25 27.58
C THR A 62 18.73 3.48 28.46
N ASN A 63 17.57 3.64 29.12
CA ASN A 63 17.41 4.72 30.09
C ASN A 63 18.42 4.58 31.25
N ALA A 64 18.54 3.39 31.81
CA ALA A 64 19.48 3.11 32.90
C ALA A 64 20.95 3.32 32.46
N PHE A 65 21.29 2.94 31.24
CA PHE A 65 22.63 3.16 30.67
C PHE A 65 22.96 4.64 30.55
N ILE A 66 22.00 5.44 30.04
CA ILE A 66 22.16 6.89 29.92
C ILE A 66 22.23 7.57 31.28
N GLU A 67 21.33 7.21 32.20
CA GLU A 67 21.32 7.78 33.55
C GLU A 67 22.61 7.49 34.33
N SER A 68 23.16 6.30 34.18
CA SER A 68 24.34 5.86 34.91
C SER A 68 25.67 6.36 34.32
N PHE A 69 25.77 6.47 32.98
CA PHE A 69 27.08 6.64 32.35
C PHE A 69 27.18 7.82 31.38
N MET A 70 26.09 8.43 30.89
CA MET A 70 26.17 9.50 29.93
C MET A 70 26.29 10.88 30.59
N ILE A 71 27.26 11.67 30.16
CA ILE A 71 27.31 13.11 30.40
C ILE A 71 26.36 13.79 29.42
N LYS A 72 25.08 13.94 29.82
CA LYS A 72 23.98 14.34 28.96
C LYS A 72 24.17 15.66 28.23
N THR A 73 24.93 16.59 28.84
CA THR A 73 25.27 17.89 28.22
C THR A 73 26.31 17.79 27.09
N LYS A 74 27.03 16.68 27.01
CA LYS A 74 28.11 16.44 26.05
C LYS A 74 27.82 15.28 25.11
N GLY A 75 26.92 14.36 25.48
CA GLY A 75 26.54 13.19 24.68
C GLY A 75 27.56 12.05 24.70
N TYR A 76 28.64 12.14 25.43
CA TYR A 76 29.59 11.05 25.60
C TYR A 76 29.52 10.38 26.97
N PHE A 77 30.24 9.26 27.16
CA PHE A 77 30.09 8.37 28.29
C PHE A 77 31.31 8.37 29.20
N ASN A 78 31.05 8.24 30.52
CA ASN A 78 32.06 7.97 31.53
C ASN A 78 32.54 6.51 31.42
N VAL A 79 33.74 6.21 31.89
CA VAL A 79 34.27 4.82 31.93
C VAL A 79 33.62 3.98 33.01
N SER A 80 33.30 4.58 34.15
CA SER A 80 32.60 3.96 35.24
C SER A 80 31.58 4.93 35.83
N TYR A 81 30.72 4.46 36.73
CA TYR A 81 29.67 5.27 37.34
C TYR A 81 30.28 6.47 38.11
N ASN A 82 29.80 7.66 37.78
CA ASN A 82 30.27 8.94 38.34
C ASN A 82 31.77 9.25 38.18
N HIS A 83 32.50 8.51 37.36
CA HIS A 83 33.91 8.76 37.10
C HIS A 83 34.13 9.49 35.79
N TYR A 84 34.59 10.73 35.83
CA TYR A 84 34.73 11.62 34.68
C TYR A 84 35.97 11.32 33.80
N ALA A 85 36.63 10.19 33.95
CA ALA A 85 37.67 9.84 33.01
C ALA A 85 37.06 9.55 31.65
N PHE A 86 37.34 10.37 30.67
CA PHE A 86 37.06 10.08 29.29
C PHE A 86 37.89 8.85 28.89
N ASN A 87 37.24 7.79 28.44
CA ASN A 87 37.95 6.62 27.99
C ASN A 87 37.82 6.47 26.49
N ALA A 88 38.83 5.80 26.03
CA ALA A 88 39.10 5.29 24.70
C ALA A 88 38.00 5.49 23.63
N TYR A 89 38.47 6.01 22.60
CA TYR A 89 37.92 6.33 21.30
C TYR A 89 36.88 5.30 20.83
N TRP A 90 37.22 4.02 20.77
CA TRP A 90 36.38 2.96 20.25
C TRP A 90 35.23 2.57 21.21
N THR A 91 35.42 2.66 22.51
CA THR A 91 34.36 2.35 23.47
C THR A 91 33.23 3.38 23.40
N GLN A 92 33.54 4.65 23.08
CA GLN A 92 32.53 5.69 22.83
C GLN A 92 31.71 5.41 21.56
N ALA A 93 32.31 4.82 20.54
CA ALA A 93 31.63 4.40 19.32
C ALA A 93 30.53 3.39 19.64
N HIS A 94 30.87 2.31 20.34
CA HIS A 94 29.91 1.27 20.68
C HIS A 94 28.87 1.69 21.73
N ALA A 95 29.24 2.56 22.67
CA ALA A 95 28.29 3.18 23.59
C ALA A 95 27.26 4.02 22.85
N MET A 96 27.68 4.76 21.81
CA MET A 96 26.76 5.53 20.96
C MET A 96 25.91 4.62 20.07
N ASP A 97 26.42 3.49 19.61
CA ASP A 97 25.62 2.52 18.85
C ASP A 97 24.37 2.05 19.62
N VAL A 98 24.46 1.88 20.95
CA VAL A 98 23.29 1.59 21.80
C VAL A 98 22.21 2.68 21.70
N VAL A 99 22.62 3.94 21.72
CA VAL A 99 21.69 5.09 21.57
C VAL A 99 21.09 5.13 20.17
N ILE A 100 21.87 4.76 19.15
CA ILE A 100 21.40 4.68 17.75
C ILE A 100 20.35 3.58 17.62
N TYR A 101 20.53 2.40 18.23
CA TYR A 101 19.54 1.31 18.19
C TYR A 101 18.21 1.72 18.82
N ASN A 102 18.26 2.40 19.96
CA ASN A 102 17.06 2.91 20.60
C ASN A 102 16.37 3.99 19.73
N TYR A 103 17.15 4.94 19.18
CA TYR A 103 16.62 5.92 18.22
C TYR A 103 15.92 5.25 17.04
N GLN A 104 16.53 4.24 16.43
CA GLN A 104 15.92 3.51 15.30
C GLN A 104 14.60 2.86 15.68
N ARG A 105 14.50 2.32 16.90
CA ARG A 105 13.29 1.66 17.38
C ARG A 105 12.13 2.65 17.60
N HIS A 106 12.43 3.88 18.01
CA HIS A 106 11.42 4.93 18.25
C HIS A 106 11.15 5.83 17.06
N LYS A 107 12.05 5.87 16.05
CA LYS A 107 11.89 6.73 14.88
C LYS A 107 10.58 6.45 14.14
N GLY A 108 9.72 7.48 14.09
CA GLY A 108 8.41 7.42 13.44
C GLY A 108 7.31 6.75 14.27
N ILE A 109 7.62 6.32 15.50
CA ILE A 109 6.68 5.68 16.43
C ILE A 109 6.45 6.59 17.63
N ASP A 110 7.53 7.01 18.30
CA ASP A 110 7.49 7.97 19.40
C ASP A 110 8.42 9.14 19.08
N ALA A 111 7.82 10.25 18.64
CA ALA A 111 8.57 11.42 18.24
C ALA A 111 9.35 12.07 19.39
N ALA A 112 8.86 12.01 20.63
CA ALA A 112 9.49 12.61 21.80
C ALA A 112 10.76 11.83 22.15
N LEU A 113 10.68 10.51 22.25
CA LEU A 113 11.84 9.65 22.51
C LEU A 113 12.83 9.69 21.36
N ALA A 114 12.37 9.58 20.11
CA ALA A 114 13.26 9.69 18.94
C ALA A 114 14.05 11.00 18.94
N ASN A 115 13.39 12.14 19.20
CA ASN A 115 14.08 13.43 19.28
C ASN A 115 15.06 13.51 20.45
N LYS A 116 14.73 12.95 21.62
CA LYS A 116 15.64 12.86 22.76
C LYS A 116 16.95 12.16 22.37
N TYR A 117 16.86 10.98 21.77
CA TYR A 117 18.04 10.20 21.37
C TYR A 117 18.80 10.82 20.19
N LEU A 118 18.09 11.38 19.22
CA LEU A 118 18.72 12.14 18.13
C LEU A 118 19.56 13.32 18.66
N ASN A 119 19.09 14.00 19.69
CA ASN A 119 19.85 15.08 20.31
C ASN A 119 21.12 14.57 20.99
N TYR A 120 21.08 13.40 21.64
CA TYR A 120 22.30 12.80 22.20
C TYR A 120 23.30 12.41 21.10
N ILE A 121 22.85 11.85 19.98
CA ILE A 121 23.68 11.54 18.81
C ILE A 121 24.34 12.81 18.27
N LYS A 122 23.58 13.90 18.11
CA LYS A 122 24.09 15.19 17.63
C LYS A 122 25.12 15.80 18.61
N LEU A 123 24.86 15.74 19.92
CA LEU A 123 25.76 16.22 20.95
C LEU A 123 27.05 15.40 20.99
N TRP A 124 26.94 14.07 20.91
CA TRP A 124 28.10 13.19 20.81
C TRP A 124 28.98 13.57 19.62
N TYR A 125 28.35 13.71 18.44
CA TYR A 125 29.08 14.12 17.24
C TYR A 125 29.80 15.45 17.43
N LYS A 126 29.12 16.46 17.97
CA LYS A 126 29.70 17.80 18.24
C LYS A 126 30.88 17.72 19.19
N ASN A 127 30.79 16.93 20.25
CA ASN A 127 31.74 17.01 21.37
C ASN A 127 32.86 15.96 21.34
N LYS A 128 32.68 14.87 20.56
CA LYS A 128 33.66 13.78 20.53
C LYS A 128 35.09 14.20 20.15
N ALA A 129 35.21 15.16 19.27
CA ALA A 129 36.50 15.62 18.80
C ALA A 129 37.39 16.18 19.91
N ASN A 130 36.81 16.73 20.98
CA ASN A 130 37.58 17.18 22.14
C ASN A 130 38.29 16.01 22.87
N ASN A 131 37.98 14.80 22.52
CA ASN A 131 38.39 13.60 23.22
C ASN A 131 39.34 12.75 22.39
N TYR A 132 39.62 13.17 21.14
CA TYR A 132 40.61 12.51 20.31
C TYR A 132 41.87 13.31 20.31
N ALA A 133 42.96 12.73 20.81
CA ALA A 133 44.21 13.41 20.96
C ALA A 133 44.63 14.12 19.67
N GLY A 134 44.74 15.45 19.74
CA GLY A 134 45.16 16.28 18.64
C GLY A 134 44.12 16.65 17.59
N SER A 135 42.92 16.19 17.69
CA SER A 135 41.84 16.48 16.71
C SER A 135 41.07 17.74 17.06
N PRO A 136 40.76 18.61 16.08
CA PRO A 136 39.98 19.81 16.31
C PRO A 136 38.52 19.44 16.65
N ALA A 137 37.88 20.21 17.55
CA ALA A 137 36.46 20.05 17.87
C ALA A 137 35.60 20.44 16.66
N SER A 138 34.51 19.68 16.44
CA SER A 138 33.47 20.14 15.53
C SER A 138 32.71 21.32 16.14
N SER A 139 32.55 22.40 15.38
CA SER A 139 31.74 23.54 15.80
C SER A 139 30.23 23.29 15.66
N SER A 140 29.85 22.24 14.99
CA SER A 140 28.46 21.96 14.60
C SER A 140 27.97 20.59 15.07
N THR A 141 26.66 20.48 15.29
CA THR A 141 25.94 19.20 15.48
C THR A 141 25.70 18.48 14.15
N THR A 142 25.82 19.19 13.03
CA THR A 142 25.71 18.62 11.67
C THR A 142 27.10 18.45 11.09
N PRO A 143 27.43 17.30 10.47
CA PRO A 143 28.77 17.07 9.90
C PRO A 143 29.17 18.11 8.85
N ASN A 144 30.37 18.65 9.00
CA ASN A 144 31.04 19.40 7.97
C ASN A 144 31.96 18.45 7.18
N THR A 145 31.56 18.12 5.97
CA THR A 145 32.24 17.13 5.14
C THR A 145 33.59 17.58 4.59
N THR A 146 33.97 18.84 4.77
CA THR A 146 35.28 19.36 4.32
C THR A 146 36.33 19.32 5.42
N SER A 147 35.98 19.63 6.67
CA SER A 147 36.91 19.69 7.79
C SER A 147 36.81 18.53 8.78
N ASP A 148 35.62 17.95 8.95
CA ASP A 148 35.36 16.95 9.97
C ASP A 148 36.09 15.60 9.78
N PRO A 149 36.42 15.10 8.55
CA PRO A 149 37.17 13.86 8.42
C PRO A 149 38.49 13.86 9.19
N GLY A 150 39.21 14.97 9.20
CA GLY A 150 40.52 15.10 9.87
C GLY A 150 40.44 14.97 11.38
N MET A 151 39.31 15.29 12.00
CA MET A 151 39.15 15.17 13.45
C MET A 151 39.04 13.73 13.96
N PHE A 152 38.90 12.77 13.09
CA PHE A 152 38.88 11.35 13.41
C PHE A 152 40.23 10.66 13.13
N GLU A 153 41.23 11.38 12.68
CA GLU A 153 42.55 10.81 12.50
C GLU A 153 43.13 10.40 13.86
N ASN A 154 43.64 9.17 13.93
CA ASN A 154 44.17 8.58 15.15
C ASN A 154 45.36 7.66 14.79
N PRO A 155 46.39 7.55 15.61
CA PRO A 155 47.47 6.58 15.40
C PRO A 155 46.99 5.12 15.31
N TYR A 156 45.93 4.78 16.02
CA TYR A 156 45.33 3.45 16.02
C TYR A 156 44.32 3.30 14.88
N THR A 157 44.60 2.38 13.97
CA THR A 157 43.77 2.17 12.76
C THR A 157 42.43 1.51 13.08
N ASP A 158 42.41 0.62 14.05
CA ASP A 158 41.18 -0.03 14.54
C ASP A 158 40.20 0.96 15.17
N ASP A 159 40.72 1.87 15.99
CA ASP A 159 39.94 2.98 16.57
C ASP A 159 39.18 3.77 15.49
N MET A 160 39.90 4.13 14.42
CA MET A 160 39.27 4.82 13.27
C MET A 160 38.24 3.94 12.55
N CYS A 161 38.45 2.63 12.48
CA CYS A 161 37.46 1.71 11.91
C CYS A 161 36.17 1.69 12.71
N TRP A 162 36.25 1.63 14.04
CA TRP A 162 35.05 1.60 14.90
C TRP A 162 34.24 2.89 14.79
N ILE A 163 34.89 4.05 14.83
CA ILE A 163 34.25 5.33 14.61
C ILE A 163 33.58 5.40 13.22
N THR A 164 34.27 4.91 12.20
CA THR A 164 33.73 4.92 10.83
C THR A 164 32.45 4.07 10.74
N LEU A 165 32.40 2.92 11.39
CA LEU A 165 31.20 2.09 11.47
C LEU A 165 30.07 2.82 12.19
N THR A 166 30.34 3.45 13.34
CA THR A 166 29.31 4.20 14.08
C THR A 166 28.78 5.40 13.26
N LEU A 167 29.64 6.12 12.53
CA LEU A 167 29.20 7.18 11.62
C LEU A 167 28.33 6.65 10.47
N LEU A 168 28.62 5.47 9.93
CA LEU A 168 27.77 4.80 8.96
C LEU A 168 26.41 4.45 9.59
N HIS A 169 26.41 3.89 10.82
CA HIS A 169 25.18 3.56 11.54
C HIS A 169 24.32 4.82 11.82
N ILE A 170 24.95 5.95 12.21
CA ILE A 170 24.22 7.23 12.35
C ILE A 170 23.59 7.65 11.01
N GLY A 171 24.37 7.61 9.93
CA GLY A 171 23.88 7.98 8.60
C GLY A 171 22.73 7.11 8.12
N GLU A 172 22.79 5.80 8.38
CA GLU A 172 21.74 4.84 8.07
C GLU A 172 20.48 5.09 8.92
N ALA A 173 20.66 5.29 10.23
CA ALA A 173 19.56 5.49 11.16
C ALA A 173 18.81 6.81 10.94
N THR A 174 19.57 7.90 10.78
CA THR A 174 19.01 9.26 10.68
C THR A 174 18.55 9.62 9.28
N GLY A 175 19.16 9.03 8.25
CA GLY A 175 19.01 9.45 6.85
C GLY A 175 19.85 10.68 6.49
N ILE A 176 20.68 11.21 7.43
CA ILE A 176 21.53 12.37 7.19
C ILE A 176 22.81 11.90 6.48
N ALA A 177 22.87 12.08 5.17
CA ALA A 177 23.95 11.59 4.30
C ALA A 177 25.33 12.10 4.70
N ALA A 178 25.43 13.28 5.32
CA ALA A 178 26.68 13.88 5.72
C ALA A 178 27.51 13.01 6.69
N TYR A 179 26.87 12.26 7.61
CA TYR A 179 27.58 11.34 8.50
C TYR A 179 28.26 10.21 7.70
N SER A 180 27.56 9.61 6.76
CA SER A 180 28.15 8.57 5.89
C SER A 180 29.25 9.15 4.97
N THR A 181 29.14 10.41 4.58
CA THR A 181 30.17 11.09 3.78
C THR A 181 31.44 11.30 4.58
N VAL A 182 31.33 11.71 5.86
CA VAL A 182 32.47 11.78 6.76
C VAL A 182 33.10 10.43 6.97
N ALA A 183 32.29 9.40 7.27
CA ALA A 183 32.75 8.01 7.40
C ALA A 183 33.57 7.54 6.19
N ARG A 184 33.03 7.76 4.96
CA ARG A 184 33.74 7.44 3.72
C ARG A 184 35.09 8.15 3.61
N LYS A 185 35.13 9.44 3.94
CA LYS A 185 36.38 10.21 3.88
C LYS A 185 37.40 9.77 4.93
N VAL A 186 36.96 9.39 6.13
CA VAL A 186 37.86 8.79 7.14
C VAL A 186 38.48 7.51 6.60
N PHE A 187 37.67 6.65 6.00
CA PHE A 187 38.15 5.41 5.38
C PHE A 187 39.13 5.69 4.24
N ASP A 188 38.76 6.57 3.31
CA ASP A 188 39.55 6.85 2.11
C ASP A 188 40.87 7.55 2.44
N ASN A 189 40.89 8.48 3.42
CA ASN A 189 42.01 9.34 3.68
C ASN A 189 42.97 8.80 4.77
N TYR A 190 42.44 8.08 5.75
CA TYR A 190 43.20 7.75 6.96
C TYR A 190 43.28 6.26 7.28
N ILE A 191 42.38 5.44 6.78
CA ILE A 191 42.38 3.99 7.03
C ILE A 191 43.07 3.27 5.87
N ILE A 192 42.44 3.26 4.67
CA ILE A 192 42.90 2.43 3.56
C ILE A 192 44.29 2.87 3.02
N THR A 193 44.66 4.11 3.19
CA THR A 193 45.99 4.64 2.81
C THR A 193 47.14 4.01 3.58
N ARG A 194 46.85 3.36 4.73
CA ARG A 194 47.85 2.63 5.53
C ARG A 194 48.03 1.18 5.07
N ALA A 195 47.15 0.71 4.21
CA ALA A 195 47.20 -0.67 3.73
C ALA A 195 48.39 -0.90 2.80
N LYS A 196 48.99 -2.09 2.89
CA LYS A 196 50.10 -2.54 2.05
C LYS A 196 49.69 -3.86 1.36
N ASP A 197 50.04 -4.02 0.09
CA ASP A 197 49.83 -5.29 -0.62
C ASP A 197 50.67 -6.40 0.07
N ASP A 198 50.07 -7.60 0.14
CA ASP A 198 50.71 -8.78 0.64
C ASP A 198 50.76 -9.81 -0.50
N GLU A 199 51.99 -10.08 -1.00
CA GLU A 199 52.18 -10.93 -2.17
C GLU A 199 51.73 -12.40 -1.93
N GLU A 200 51.92 -12.92 -0.71
CA GLU A 200 51.60 -14.31 -0.36
C GLU A 200 50.07 -14.55 -0.40
N THR A 201 49.29 -13.60 0.06
CA THR A 201 47.83 -13.72 0.11
C THR A 201 47.15 -13.13 -1.13
N GLY A 202 47.81 -12.24 -1.87
CA GLY A 202 47.23 -11.39 -2.88
C GLY A 202 46.27 -10.38 -2.30
N GLY A 203 46.33 -10.13 -0.99
CA GLY A 203 45.42 -9.26 -0.25
C GLY A 203 46.05 -7.95 0.22
N LEU A 204 45.34 -7.22 1.05
CA LEU A 204 45.80 -5.98 1.70
C LEU A 204 46.02 -6.24 3.19
N LYS A 205 47.23 -5.99 3.65
CA LYS A 205 47.60 -5.96 5.05
C LYS A 205 47.45 -4.57 5.61
N LEU A 206 46.73 -4.42 6.71
CA LEU A 206 46.47 -3.15 7.35
C LEU A 206 47.12 -3.12 8.74
N PRO A 207 48.06 -2.17 9.02
CA PRO A 207 48.71 -2.11 10.31
C PRO A 207 47.73 -1.61 11.39
N TRP A 208 47.87 -2.18 12.58
CA TRP A 208 47.10 -1.77 13.75
C TRP A 208 47.43 -0.35 14.23
N HIS A 209 48.73 -0.01 14.20
CA HIS A 209 49.23 1.28 14.72
C HIS A 209 50.34 1.87 13.82
N THR A 210 50.44 3.21 13.78
CA THR A 210 51.42 3.90 12.92
C THR A 210 52.83 3.97 13.50
N ASN A 211 53.04 3.73 14.80
CA ASN A 211 54.32 3.98 15.51
C ASN A 211 55.09 2.67 15.78
N GLY A 212 55.30 1.81 14.80
CA GLY A 212 56.37 0.82 14.79
C GLY A 212 56.33 -0.32 15.82
N GLY A 213 55.35 -0.41 16.72
CA GLY A 213 55.25 -1.42 17.75
C GLY A 213 54.16 -2.49 17.52
N GLY A 214 53.39 -2.35 16.50
CA GLY A 214 52.22 -3.21 16.25
C GLY A 214 51.95 -3.45 14.77
N GLU A 215 52.97 -3.71 13.96
CA GLU A 215 52.82 -3.96 12.52
C GLU A 215 52.23 -5.32 12.17
N GLY A 216 52.00 -6.16 13.17
CA GLY A 216 51.38 -7.47 12.96
C GLY A 216 49.92 -7.36 12.51
N PRO A 217 49.48 -8.28 11.67
CA PRO A 217 48.08 -8.42 11.33
C PRO A 217 47.27 -8.80 12.57
N ASN A 218 46.17 -8.10 12.80
CA ASN A 218 45.22 -8.48 13.85
C ASN A 218 43.79 -8.36 13.37
N ALA A 219 42.90 -9.11 14.01
CA ALA A 219 41.50 -9.13 13.63
C ALA A 219 40.78 -7.81 13.95
N CYS A 220 41.21 -7.08 14.99
CA CYS A 220 40.55 -5.84 15.41
C CYS A 220 40.66 -4.72 14.38
N THR A 221 41.64 -4.79 13.47
CA THR A 221 41.82 -3.83 12.37
C THR A 221 41.31 -4.39 11.05
N GLN A 222 41.69 -5.61 10.72
CA GLN A 222 41.37 -6.22 9.42
C GLN A 222 39.85 -6.48 9.24
N SER A 223 39.21 -6.99 10.27
CA SER A 223 37.77 -7.35 10.20
C SER A 223 36.88 -6.13 10.01
N PRO A 224 36.97 -5.05 10.84
CA PRO A 224 36.13 -3.86 10.63
C PRO A 224 36.50 -3.12 9.35
N ALA A 225 37.76 -3.08 8.91
CA ALA A 225 38.12 -2.45 7.63
C ALA A 225 37.48 -3.21 6.43
N THR A 226 37.47 -4.57 6.48
CA THR A 226 36.76 -5.38 5.49
C THR A 226 35.28 -5.07 5.48
N LEU A 227 34.66 -4.98 6.64
CA LEU A 227 33.23 -4.66 6.80
C LEU A 227 32.92 -3.25 6.28
N ILE A 228 33.74 -2.22 6.61
CA ILE A 228 33.55 -0.87 6.13
C ILE A 228 33.60 -0.81 4.61
N ALA A 229 34.63 -1.42 4.00
CA ALA A 229 34.76 -1.44 2.55
C ALA A 229 33.53 -2.08 1.87
N ALA A 230 33.03 -3.22 2.39
CA ALA A 230 31.85 -3.89 1.89
C ALA A 230 30.58 -3.01 2.05
N LYS A 231 30.39 -2.37 3.21
CA LYS A 231 29.27 -1.42 3.45
C LYS A 231 29.34 -0.18 2.57
N LEU A 232 30.55 0.36 2.32
CA LEU A 232 30.73 1.48 1.40
C LEU A 232 30.37 1.10 -0.04
N TYR A 233 30.72 -0.11 -0.47
CA TYR A 233 30.29 -0.60 -1.76
C TYR A 233 28.76 -0.76 -1.83
N GLN A 234 28.17 -1.40 -0.83
CA GLN A 234 26.72 -1.56 -0.74
C GLN A 234 25.99 -0.21 -0.83
N LYS A 235 26.53 0.83 -0.20
CA LYS A 235 25.91 2.16 -0.15
C LYS A 235 26.14 2.99 -1.41
N TYR A 236 27.33 2.95 -1.99
CA TYR A 236 27.73 3.88 -3.06
C TYR A 236 27.93 3.22 -4.43
N GLY A 237 27.98 1.90 -4.50
CA GLY A 237 28.21 1.16 -5.76
C GLY A 237 29.59 1.37 -6.38
N THR A 238 30.54 1.99 -5.68
CA THR A 238 31.85 2.37 -6.24
C THR A 238 32.80 1.18 -6.19
N ALA A 239 33.23 0.67 -7.36
CA ALA A 239 33.97 -0.59 -7.53
C ALA A 239 35.23 -0.73 -6.64
N LYS A 240 35.97 0.37 -6.40
CA LYS A 240 37.17 0.34 -5.54
C LYS A 240 36.88 -0.23 -4.15
N TYR A 241 35.68 0.00 -3.61
CA TYR A 241 35.35 -0.47 -2.26
C TYR A 241 35.12 -2.01 -2.24
N LEU A 242 34.53 -2.56 -3.30
CA LEU A 242 34.42 -4.02 -3.41
C LEU A 242 35.80 -4.66 -3.57
N GLU A 243 36.68 -4.05 -4.36
CA GLU A 243 38.08 -4.49 -4.50
C GLU A 243 38.79 -4.47 -3.16
N TYR A 244 38.70 -3.38 -2.40
CA TYR A 244 39.29 -3.30 -1.05
C TYR A 244 38.71 -4.36 -0.12
N ALA A 245 37.41 -4.55 -0.11
CA ALA A 245 36.76 -5.55 0.73
C ALA A 245 37.28 -6.97 0.41
N LYS A 246 37.40 -7.32 -0.88
CA LYS A 246 37.96 -8.62 -1.32
C LYS A 246 39.43 -8.81 -0.94
N LYS A 247 40.26 -7.78 -1.13
CA LYS A 247 41.68 -7.84 -0.78
C LYS A 247 41.91 -7.92 0.73
N LEU A 248 41.19 -7.14 1.54
CA LEU A 248 41.24 -7.21 3.00
C LEU A 248 40.74 -8.59 3.50
N TYR A 249 39.67 -9.10 2.92
CA TYR A 249 39.17 -10.44 3.21
C TYR A 249 40.19 -11.51 2.84
N ALA A 250 40.87 -11.43 1.71
CA ALA A 250 41.86 -12.42 1.26
C ALA A 250 43.01 -12.52 2.26
N TYR A 251 43.51 -11.39 2.76
CA TYR A 251 44.52 -11.38 3.80
C TYR A 251 44.01 -12.01 5.11
N THR A 252 42.86 -11.52 5.61
CA THR A 252 42.31 -11.98 6.89
C THR A 252 42.02 -13.47 6.88
N SER A 253 41.43 -14.01 5.82
CA SER A 253 41.06 -15.42 5.71
C SER A 253 42.25 -16.38 5.64
N LYS A 254 43.41 -15.89 5.18
CA LYS A 254 44.63 -16.75 5.09
C LYS A 254 45.57 -16.60 6.29
N LYS A 255 45.62 -15.42 6.93
CA LYS A 255 46.63 -15.10 7.94
C LYS A 255 46.09 -15.02 9.36
N ILE A 256 44.80 -14.78 9.54
CA ILE A 256 44.19 -14.48 10.85
C ILE A 256 43.20 -15.57 11.26
N VAL A 257 42.45 -16.12 10.30
CA VAL A 257 41.42 -17.14 10.57
C VAL A 257 42.01 -18.54 10.64
N PHE A 258 41.55 -19.34 11.60
CA PHE A 258 41.92 -20.73 11.78
C PHE A 258 40.87 -21.68 11.22
N SER A 259 41.28 -22.90 10.95
CA SER A 259 40.45 -23.95 10.34
C SER A 259 39.23 -24.38 11.18
N ASP A 260 39.27 -24.17 12.49
CA ASP A 260 38.17 -24.45 13.42
C ASP A 260 37.11 -23.33 13.44
N GLY A 261 37.29 -22.26 12.69
CA GLY A 261 36.38 -21.13 12.60
C GLY A 261 36.63 -19.99 13.59
N ARG A 262 37.69 -20.05 14.37
CA ARG A 262 38.10 -18.91 15.20
C ARG A 262 38.73 -17.82 14.34
N VAL A 263 38.41 -16.59 14.65
CA VAL A 263 39.02 -15.39 14.11
C VAL A 263 39.99 -14.89 15.17
N GLU A 264 41.30 -15.05 14.90
CA GLU A 264 42.40 -14.73 15.83
C GLU A 264 42.53 -15.69 17.05
N ASP A 265 43.66 -15.64 17.74
CA ASP A 265 43.93 -16.37 18.96
C ASP A 265 44.56 -15.45 20.04
N PRO A 266 43.89 -15.24 21.19
CA PRO A 266 42.63 -15.88 21.61
C PRO A 266 41.41 -15.35 20.85
N PRO A 267 40.39 -16.21 20.57
CA PRO A 267 39.17 -15.78 19.93
C PRO A 267 38.34 -14.90 20.88
N LEU A 268 37.95 -13.75 20.40
CA LEU A 268 37.12 -12.81 21.11
C LEU A 268 35.79 -12.59 20.38
N THR A 269 34.74 -12.28 21.13
CA THR A 269 33.38 -12.20 20.56
C THR A 269 33.28 -11.12 19.48
N TYR A 270 33.93 -9.98 19.66
CA TYR A 270 33.84 -8.88 18.71
C TYR A 270 34.51 -9.19 17.37
N THR A 271 35.65 -9.89 17.35
CA THR A 271 36.34 -10.26 16.11
C THR A 271 35.51 -11.29 15.32
N GLN A 272 34.94 -12.27 16.02
CA GLN A 272 34.04 -13.27 15.44
C GLN A 272 32.83 -12.63 14.79
N GLY A 273 32.16 -11.70 15.51
CA GLY A 273 30.98 -11.02 15.02
C GLY A 273 31.26 -10.14 13.81
N THR A 274 32.31 -9.32 13.88
CA THR A 274 32.66 -8.35 12.85
C THR A 274 33.05 -9.01 11.53
N PHE A 275 33.90 -10.06 11.59
CA PHE A 275 34.29 -10.78 10.37
C PHE A 275 33.16 -11.62 9.80
N GLY A 276 32.30 -12.17 10.67
CA GLY A 276 31.05 -12.85 10.24
C GLY A 276 30.12 -11.90 9.48
N GLU A 277 29.95 -10.67 9.97
CA GLU A 277 29.15 -9.66 9.28
C GLU A 277 29.80 -9.20 7.96
N ALA A 278 31.13 -9.03 7.93
CA ALA A 278 31.83 -8.73 6.68
C ALA A 278 31.55 -9.80 5.61
N CYS A 279 31.59 -11.09 5.99
CA CYS A 279 31.24 -12.20 5.09
C CYS A 279 29.77 -12.15 4.67
N ARG A 280 28.84 -11.81 5.58
CA ARG A 280 27.43 -11.68 5.25
C ARG A 280 27.19 -10.57 4.22
N ILE A 281 27.80 -9.40 4.38
CA ILE A 281 27.68 -8.31 3.40
C ILE A 281 28.34 -8.71 2.07
N LEU A 282 29.53 -9.31 2.08
CA LEU A 282 30.19 -9.79 0.86
C LEU A 282 29.33 -10.80 0.08
N TYR A 283 28.60 -11.67 0.76
CA TYR A 283 27.62 -12.57 0.11
C TYR A 283 26.60 -11.78 -0.74
N HIS A 284 26.10 -10.66 -0.24
CA HIS A 284 25.11 -9.85 -0.96
C HIS A 284 25.68 -9.02 -2.10
N VAL A 285 26.91 -8.53 -1.95
CA VAL A 285 27.44 -7.51 -2.87
C VAL A 285 28.49 -8.04 -3.85
N THR A 286 28.96 -9.27 -3.68
CA THR A 286 30.03 -9.81 -4.55
C THR A 286 29.52 -10.07 -5.97
N ASP A 287 30.38 -9.80 -6.94
CA ASP A 287 30.22 -10.10 -8.37
C ASP A 287 30.86 -11.43 -8.77
N GLU A 288 31.39 -12.20 -7.80
CA GLU A 288 32.09 -13.46 -8.02
C GLU A 288 31.11 -14.62 -8.27
N SER A 289 31.69 -15.80 -8.59
CA SER A 289 30.90 -17.00 -8.87
C SER A 289 29.98 -17.41 -7.71
N ALA A 290 28.91 -18.13 -8.02
CA ALA A 290 27.98 -18.66 -7.02
C ALA A 290 28.68 -19.50 -5.94
N THR A 291 29.77 -20.22 -6.29
CA THR A 291 30.58 -20.98 -5.35
C THR A 291 31.23 -20.08 -4.31
N ILE A 292 31.86 -19.00 -4.73
CA ILE A 292 32.52 -18.05 -3.83
C ILE A 292 31.45 -17.31 -3.01
N LYS A 293 30.39 -16.88 -3.64
CA LYS A 293 29.24 -16.27 -2.96
C LYS A 293 28.70 -17.17 -1.85
N ASN A 294 28.46 -18.45 -2.12
CA ASN A 294 27.98 -19.39 -1.11
C ASN A 294 29.03 -19.68 0.00
N ARG A 295 30.33 -19.58 -0.31
CA ARG A 295 31.37 -19.63 0.70
C ARG A 295 31.25 -18.49 1.71
N TYR A 296 31.04 -17.24 1.26
CA TYR A 296 30.79 -16.11 2.17
C TYR A 296 29.59 -16.35 3.08
N LYS A 297 28.50 -16.86 2.54
CA LYS A 297 27.29 -17.22 3.30
C LYS A 297 27.59 -18.26 4.40
N THR A 298 28.32 -19.28 4.07
CA THR A 298 28.72 -20.34 5.02
C THR A 298 29.65 -19.80 6.11
N LEU A 299 30.63 -18.99 5.74
CA LEU A 299 31.59 -18.41 6.67
C LEU A 299 30.96 -17.39 7.62
N ALA A 300 29.97 -16.63 7.16
CA ALA A 300 29.18 -15.72 8.01
C ALA A 300 28.58 -16.51 9.19
N TYR A 301 27.97 -17.66 8.92
CA TYR A 301 27.48 -18.55 9.99
C TYR A 301 28.59 -19.06 10.86
N THR A 302 29.65 -19.61 10.25
CA THR A 302 30.75 -20.29 10.96
C THR A 302 31.35 -19.39 12.03
N TYR A 303 31.65 -18.13 11.69
CA TYR A 303 32.29 -17.19 12.62
C TYR A 303 31.35 -16.73 13.72
N ILE A 304 30.11 -16.34 13.38
CA ILE A 304 29.12 -15.93 14.39
C ILE A 304 28.76 -17.10 15.31
N ASN A 305 28.54 -18.30 14.76
CA ASN A 305 28.20 -19.48 15.53
C ASN A 305 29.33 -19.89 16.47
N TYR A 306 30.61 -19.74 16.06
CA TYR A 306 31.77 -20.06 16.90
C TYR A 306 31.71 -19.28 18.22
N ALA A 307 31.34 -17.98 18.18
CA ALA A 307 31.23 -17.18 19.40
C ALA A 307 30.21 -17.74 20.41
N PHE A 308 29.15 -18.40 19.94
CA PHE A 308 28.08 -18.92 20.80
C PHE A 308 28.25 -20.41 21.16
N THR A 309 29.12 -21.16 20.46
CA THR A 309 29.23 -22.62 20.65
C THR A 309 30.58 -23.08 21.16
N SER A 310 31.63 -22.28 20.91
CA SER A 310 32.96 -22.61 21.38
C SER A 310 33.08 -22.46 22.90
N GLY A 311 33.66 -23.47 23.57
CA GLY A 311 34.02 -23.37 24.98
C GLY A 311 35.07 -22.28 25.28
N ARG A 312 35.69 -21.71 24.22
CA ARG A 312 36.63 -20.59 24.36
C ARG A 312 35.92 -19.23 24.44
N CYS A 313 34.68 -19.16 23.97
CA CYS A 313 33.87 -17.93 23.98
C CYS A 313 32.64 -18.00 24.90
N THR A 314 32.32 -19.19 25.41
CA THR A 314 31.15 -19.42 26.26
C THR A 314 31.51 -20.03 27.62
N SER A 315 30.64 -19.81 28.60
CA SER A 315 30.69 -20.41 29.93
C SER A 315 29.70 -21.58 30.08
N GLY A 316 29.40 -22.28 28.97
CA GLY A 316 28.43 -23.38 28.88
C GLY A 316 27.02 -22.90 28.49
N ASN A 317 26.21 -23.82 27.95
CA ASN A 317 24.82 -23.57 27.52
C ASN A 317 24.67 -22.36 26.58
N ASN A 318 25.63 -22.12 25.71
CA ASN A 318 25.67 -21.01 24.75
C ASN A 318 25.63 -19.63 25.39
N ILE A 319 25.93 -19.49 26.68
CA ILE A 319 26.05 -18.21 27.36
C ILE A 319 27.46 -17.67 27.19
N LEU A 320 27.59 -16.48 26.63
CA LEU A 320 28.86 -15.81 26.43
C LEU A 320 29.58 -15.60 27.75
N ARG A 321 30.90 -15.92 27.75
CA ARG A 321 31.73 -15.82 28.95
C ARG A 321 32.04 -14.35 29.30
N ASP A 322 32.62 -14.16 30.43
CA ASP A 322 33.41 -13.00 30.80
C ASP A 322 34.70 -13.00 29.97
N GLU A 323 34.94 -11.92 29.23
CA GLU A 323 36.16 -11.76 28.41
C GLU A 323 37.20 -10.89 29.10
N GLY A 324 36.91 -10.43 30.32
CA GLY A 324 37.77 -9.63 31.15
C GLY A 324 37.10 -8.31 31.65
N SER A 325 37.76 -7.67 32.59
CA SER A 325 37.28 -6.48 33.28
C SER A 325 37.95 -5.16 32.86
N SER A 326 38.88 -5.21 31.91
CA SER A 326 39.45 -3.97 31.36
C SER A 326 38.38 -3.12 30.63
N GLY A 327 38.65 -1.87 30.41
CA GLY A 327 37.76 -0.99 29.66
C GLY A 327 37.42 -1.57 28.28
N ASP A 328 38.38 -2.19 27.63
CA ASP A 328 38.20 -2.79 26.29
C ASP A 328 37.43 -4.12 26.37
N GLN A 329 37.89 -5.04 27.19
CA GLN A 329 37.32 -6.40 27.29
C GLN A 329 35.84 -6.40 27.68
N SER A 330 35.45 -5.45 28.51
CA SER A 330 34.07 -5.31 29.02
C SER A 330 33.01 -5.04 27.93
N ILE A 331 33.45 -4.47 26.79
CA ILE A 331 32.53 -4.03 25.73
C ILE A 331 32.49 -4.98 24.51
N PHE A 332 33.37 -5.98 24.40
CA PHE A 332 33.49 -6.86 23.25
C PHE A 332 32.18 -7.50 22.84
N LYS A 333 31.35 -7.94 23.79
CA LYS A 333 30.06 -8.57 23.49
C LYS A 333 29.07 -7.61 22.85
N ALA A 334 29.16 -6.31 23.12
CA ALA A 334 28.31 -5.29 22.50
C ALA A 334 28.46 -5.28 20.97
N VAL A 335 29.65 -5.62 20.46
CA VAL A 335 29.98 -5.61 19.03
C VAL A 335 29.44 -6.84 18.32
N LEU A 336 29.50 -8.02 18.94
CA LEU A 336 28.98 -9.27 18.35
C LEU A 336 27.46 -9.23 18.08
N ILE A 337 26.72 -8.76 19.08
CA ILE A 337 25.26 -8.93 19.14
C ILE A 337 24.52 -8.31 17.94
N PRO A 338 24.76 -7.04 17.53
CA PRO A 338 24.08 -6.46 16.38
C PRO A 338 24.32 -7.24 15.09
N TYR A 339 25.50 -7.79 14.89
CA TYR A 339 25.83 -8.59 13.71
C TYR A 339 25.19 -9.98 13.73
N ALA A 340 25.12 -10.61 14.91
CA ALA A 340 24.36 -11.84 15.08
C ALA A 340 22.86 -11.64 14.79
N VAL A 341 22.30 -10.51 15.21
CA VAL A 341 20.91 -10.14 14.88
C VAL A 341 20.73 -9.86 13.40
N ASN A 342 21.66 -9.18 12.74
CA ASN A 342 21.62 -9.00 11.28
C ASN A 342 21.57 -10.36 10.56
N TYR A 343 22.36 -11.35 11.02
CA TYR A 343 22.34 -12.70 10.48
C TYR A 343 20.94 -13.36 10.63
N VAL A 344 20.31 -13.22 11.81
CA VAL A 344 18.96 -13.76 12.06
C VAL A 344 17.91 -13.13 11.15
N LEU A 345 18.02 -11.82 10.92
CA LEU A 345 17.04 -11.07 10.13
C LEU A 345 17.25 -11.19 8.61
N ASP A 346 18.38 -11.72 8.17
CA ASP A 346 18.71 -11.91 6.76
C ASP A 346 18.03 -13.18 6.23
N GLU A 347 17.00 -13.02 5.40
CA GLU A 347 16.18 -14.12 4.89
C GLU A 347 16.90 -15.01 3.88
N ASP A 348 17.98 -14.55 3.29
CA ASP A 348 18.83 -15.36 2.44
C ASP A 348 19.67 -16.37 3.23
N MET A 349 19.83 -16.16 4.54
CA MET A 349 20.54 -17.10 5.40
C MET A 349 19.69 -18.35 5.68
N THR A 350 20.34 -19.49 5.90
CA THR A 350 19.66 -20.78 6.12
C THR A 350 18.74 -20.72 7.34
N ALA A 351 17.48 -21.09 7.22
CA ALA A 351 16.48 -21.02 8.28
C ALA A 351 16.90 -21.70 9.59
N THR A 352 17.53 -22.87 9.50
CA THR A 352 18.07 -23.59 10.67
C THR A 352 19.14 -22.78 11.38
N ASN A 353 20.07 -22.19 10.63
CA ASN A 353 21.16 -21.39 11.19
C ASN A 353 20.63 -20.11 11.85
N ARG A 354 19.68 -19.42 11.19
CA ARG A 354 18.98 -18.26 11.76
C ARG A 354 18.31 -18.62 13.10
N LYS A 355 17.62 -19.76 13.17
CA LYS A 355 16.98 -20.25 14.39
C LYS A 355 18.00 -20.56 15.50
N ASN A 356 19.14 -21.13 15.17
CA ASN A 356 20.18 -21.40 16.17
C ASN A 356 20.69 -20.10 16.80
N ILE A 357 21.10 -19.12 15.99
CA ILE A 357 21.59 -17.83 16.47
C ILE A 357 20.48 -17.07 17.25
N PHE A 358 19.24 -17.10 16.77
CA PHE A 358 18.08 -16.55 17.48
C PHE A 358 17.96 -17.14 18.91
N ASN A 359 18.03 -18.44 19.06
CA ASN A 359 17.94 -19.11 20.36
C ASN A 359 19.11 -18.74 21.27
N TYR A 360 20.33 -18.61 20.74
CA TYR A 360 21.49 -18.20 21.53
C TYR A 360 21.35 -16.76 22.05
N ILE A 361 20.90 -15.85 21.21
CA ILE A 361 20.63 -14.47 21.62
C ILE A 361 19.57 -14.44 22.73
N LEU A 362 18.45 -15.14 22.57
CA LEU A 362 17.39 -15.19 23.60
C LEU A 362 17.87 -15.80 24.91
N ALA A 363 18.70 -16.85 24.86
CA ALA A 363 19.26 -17.47 26.06
C ALA A 363 20.13 -16.48 26.82
N ASN A 364 21.00 -15.74 26.13
CA ASN A 364 21.83 -14.70 26.73
C ASN A 364 21.01 -13.55 27.30
N THR A 365 19.97 -13.10 26.56
CA THR A 365 19.07 -12.03 27.02
C THR A 365 18.32 -12.40 28.30
N LYS A 366 17.77 -13.61 28.35
CA LYS A 366 17.06 -14.10 29.53
C LYS A 366 18.02 -14.21 30.73
N MET A 367 19.22 -14.78 30.50
CA MET A 367 20.23 -14.90 31.55
C MET A 367 20.66 -13.53 32.08
N MET A 368 20.99 -12.60 31.23
CA MET A 368 21.38 -11.24 31.60
C MET A 368 20.26 -10.52 32.37
N TRP A 369 19.04 -10.55 31.86
CA TRP A 369 17.89 -9.87 32.46
C TRP A 369 17.56 -10.42 33.87
N SER A 370 17.65 -11.74 34.07
CA SER A 370 17.38 -12.37 35.37
C SER A 370 18.44 -12.05 36.42
N ASN A 371 19.59 -11.52 36.02
CA ASN A 371 20.70 -11.16 36.88
C ASN A 371 20.91 -9.63 36.96
N LEU A 372 19.85 -8.83 36.79
CA LEU A 372 19.87 -7.39 37.03
C LEU A 372 19.18 -7.05 38.37
N ASP A 373 19.76 -6.15 39.12
CA ASP A 373 19.08 -5.51 40.24
C ASP A 373 18.32 -4.28 39.75
N LEU A 374 17.00 -4.42 39.66
CA LEU A 374 16.10 -3.36 39.22
C LEU A 374 15.53 -2.55 40.42
N SER A 375 15.87 -2.92 41.64
CA SER A 375 15.33 -2.23 42.85
C SER A 375 15.82 -0.76 42.94
N ARG A 376 16.91 -0.44 42.29
CA ARG A 376 17.54 0.90 42.25
C ARG A 376 17.29 1.65 40.95
N TYR A 377 16.39 1.15 40.10
CA TYR A 377 16.11 1.83 38.84
C TYR A 377 15.86 3.33 39.04
N PRO A 378 16.46 4.24 38.22
CA PRO A 378 17.14 3.98 36.94
C PRO A 378 18.64 3.66 37.05
N ILE A 379 19.20 3.48 38.21
CA ILE A 379 20.62 3.10 38.41
C ILE A 379 20.69 1.56 38.39
N VAL A 380 21.15 1.01 37.28
CA VAL A 380 21.25 -0.44 37.06
C VAL A 380 22.61 -0.77 36.45
N PHE A 381 23.21 -1.85 36.88
CA PHE A 381 24.53 -2.28 36.39
C PHE A 381 24.48 -3.74 35.92
N CYS A 382 25.14 -4.01 34.80
CA CYS A 382 25.41 -5.37 34.33
C CYS A 382 26.75 -5.86 34.86
N ASN A 383 26.81 -7.16 35.18
CA ASN A 383 28.09 -7.86 35.42
C ASN A 383 28.80 -8.15 34.09
N TYR A 384 30.11 -8.28 34.11
CA TYR A 384 30.93 -8.75 32.99
C TYR A 384 30.48 -10.16 32.53
N SER A 385 30.16 -11.04 33.48
CA SER A 385 29.49 -12.31 33.21
C SER A 385 27.97 -12.13 33.40
N TRP A 386 27.22 -12.38 32.36
CA TRP A 386 25.76 -12.29 32.42
C TRP A 386 25.10 -13.36 33.31
N ARG A 387 25.89 -14.33 33.83
CA ARG A 387 25.41 -15.38 34.77
C ARG A 387 25.27 -14.87 36.19
N TYR A 388 25.81 -13.72 36.52
CA TYR A 388 25.87 -13.24 37.88
C TYR A 388 25.30 -11.81 38.01
N LEU A 389 24.69 -11.57 39.15
CA LEU A 389 24.31 -10.24 39.58
C LEU A 389 25.60 -9.39 39.79
N TYR A 390 25.51 -8.10 39.47
CA TYR A 390 26.61 -7.19 39.81
C TYR A 390 26.58 -6.93 41.33
N THR A 391 27.67 -7.22 42.02
CA THR A 391 27.84 -7.10 43.46
C THR A 391 28.98 -6.16 43.88
N GLY A 392 29.59 -5.48 42.88
CA GLY A 392 30.64 -4.49 43.15
C GLY A 392 30.09 -3.18 43.71
N THR A 393 31.01 -2.29 44.09
CA THR A 393 30.63 -0.90 44.45
C THR A 393 30.23 -0.13 43.19
N ASP A 394 29.36 0.87 43.38
CA ASP A 394 28.88 1.71 42.28
C ASP A 394 30.03 2.32 41.44
N GLU A 395 31.07 2.82 42.12
CA GLU A 395 32.26 3.46 41.48
C GLU A 395 33.01 2.52 40.56
N ASN A 396 32.91 1.20 40.82
CA ASN A 396 33.55 0.16 39.99
C ASN A 396 32.63 -0.38 38.88
N ALA A 397 31.38 0.09 38.81
CA ALA A 397 30.47 -0.32 37.76
C ALA A 397 30.97 0.16 36.40
N SER A 398 31.18 -0.79 35.49
CA SER A 398 31.77 -0.55 34.17
C SER A 398 30.76 -0.09 33.15
N MET A 399 31.05 1.01 32.48
CA MET A 399 30.30 1.45 31.29
C MET A 399 30.27 0.36 30.20
N GLY A 400 31.41 -0.30 29.94
CA GLY A 400 31.50 -1.35 28.92
C GLY A 400 30.64 -2.56 29.23
N ALA A 401 30.61 -3.01 30.51
CA ALA A 401 29.74 -4.14 30.90
C ALA A 401 28.26 -3.77 30.73
N MET A 402 27.86 -2.57 31.14
CA MET A 402 26.48 -2.09 30.96
C MET A 402 26.16 -1.87 29.48
N CYS A 403 27.07 -1.33 28.67
CA CYS A 403 26.94 -1.20 27.24
C CYS A 403 26.66 -2.56 26.57
N SER A 404 27.43 -3.59 26.96
CA SER A 404 27.26 -4.97 26.44
C SER A 404 25.87 -5.54 26.75
N GLY A 405 25.36 -5.35 27.99
CA GLY A 405 24.03 -5.79 28.37
C GLY A 405 22.92 -5.01 27.68
N THR A 406 23.09 -3.69 27.53
CA THR A 406 22.10 -2.83 26.87
C THR A 406 22.06 -3.08 25.37
N SER A 407 23.25 -3.26 24.71
CA SER A 407 23.32 -3.67 23.30
C SER A 407 22.59 -4.99 23.06
N LEU A 408 22.77 -5.98 23.97
CA LEU A 408 22.04 -7.25 23.89
C LEU A 408 20.52 -7.02 23.94
N MET A 409 20.04 -6.25 24.89
CA MET A 409 18.60 -6.01 25.06
C MET A 409 18.00 -5.24 23.89
N GLU A 410 18.62 -4.16 23.43
CA GLU A 410 18.18 -3.35 22.28
C GLU A 410 18.12 -4.18 21.00
N ASN A 411 19.16 -4.95 20.74
CA ASN A 411 19.20 -5.78 19.54
C ASN A 411 18.26 -6.98 19.61
N THR A 412 18.00 -7.53 20.82
CA THR A 412 16.96 -8.54 21.00
C THR A 412 15.58 -7.95 20.71
N ALA A 413 15.29 -6.75 21.19
CA ALA A 413 14.04 -6.06 20.89
C ALA A 413 13.91 -5.80 19.37
N ARG A 414 14.95 -5.29 18.73
CA ARG A 414 15.00 -5.12 17.26
C ARG A 414 14.72 -6.43 16.53
N MET A 415 15.36 -7.51 16.95
CA MET A 415 15.19 -8.84 16.34
C MET A 415 13.76 -9.36 16.47
N CYS A 416 13.24 -9.40 17.69
CA CYS A 416 11.91 -9.93 17.96
C CYS A 416 10.83 -9.09 17.28
N ARG A 417 10.93 -7.77 17.36
CA ARG A 417 9.96 -6.87 16.73
C ARG A 417 9.99 -6.97 15.20
N ALA A 418 11.16 -7.00 14.59
CA ALA A 418 11.29 -7.17 13.14
C ALA A 418 10.68 -8.49 12.65
N ILE A 419 10.84 -9.58 13.41
CA ILE A 419 10.23 -10.87 13.07
C ILE A 419 8.71 -10.79 13.16
N VAL A 420 8.17 -10.14 14.20
CA VAL A 420 6.72 -9.93 14.36
C VAL A 420 6.17 -9.07 13.23
N ASP A 421 6.76 -7.91 12.98
CA ASP A 421 6.30 -6.97 11.94
C ASP A 421 6.32 -7.62 10.54
N ARG A 422 7.35 -8.40 10.22
CA ARG A 422 7.43 -9.13 8.93
C ARG A 422 6.37 -10.20 8.81
N TYR A 423 6.09 -10.91 9.90
CA TYR A 423 5.05 -11.94 9.92
C TYR A 423 3.66 -11.32 9.78
N GLU A 424 3.38 -10.25 10.53
CA GLU A 424 2.11 -9.53 10.51
C GLU A 424 1.85 -8.92 9.12
N LEU A 425 2.83 -8.21 8.54
CA LEU A 425 2.70 -7.64 7.20
C LEU A 425 2.47 -8.74 6.14
N GLY A 426 3.25 -9.81 6.16
CA GLY A 426 3.09 -10.90 5.20
C GLY A 426 1.75 -11.62 5.31
N THR A 427 1.20 -11.73 6.52
CA THR A 427 -0.15 -12.26 6.75
C THR A 427 -1.20 -11.31 6.19
N LEU A 428 -1.09 -10.02 6.49
CA LEU A 428 -2.03 -8.99 6.01
C LEU A 428 -2.01 -8.89 4.48
N VAL A 429 -0.84 -8.88 3.84
CA VAL A 429 -0.70 -8.90 2.37
C VAL A 429 -1.37 -10.14 1.79
N THR A 430 -1.14 -11.31 2.40
CA THR A 430 -1.74 -12.57 1.95
C THR A 430 -3.28 -12.53 2.06
N GLU A 431 -3.82 -11.99 3.13
CA GLU A 431 -5.27 -11.83 3.31
C GLU A 431 -5.84 -10.80 2.31
N CYS A 432 -5.26 -9.61 2.24
CA CYS A 432 -5.71 -8.54 1.34
C CYS A 432 -5.66 -8.94 -0.14
N SER A 433 -4.68 -9.76 -0.54
CA SER A 433 -4.55 -10.23 -1.94
C SER A 433 -5.64 -11.21 -2.38
N LYS A 434 -6.48 -11.69 -1.47
CA LYS A 434 -7.63 -12.55 -1.80
C LYS A 434 -8.84 -11.75 -2.27
N TYR A 435 -8.90 -10.46 -1.94
CA TYR A 435 -10.04 -9.62 -2.25
C TYR A 435 -9.87 -9.01 -3.65
N ASN A 436 -10.89 -9.22 -4.46
CA ASN A 436 -11.10 -8.53 -5.71
C ASN A 436 -12.35 -7.66 -5.51
N PHE A 437 -12.14 -6.38 -5.19
CA PHE A 437 -13.24 -5.44 -5.08
C PHE A 437 -13.70 -5.07 -6.50
N GLU A 438 -14.95 -5.38 -6.80
CA GLU A 438 -15.53 -5.13 -8.12
C GLU A 438 -15.84 -3.63 -8.30
N ASP A 439 -15.57 -3.13 -9.51
CA ASP A 439 -15.92 -1.77 -9.89
C ASP A 439 -17.43 -1.53 -9.71
N GLY A 440 -17.80 -0.38 -9.19
CA GLY A 440 -19.19 0.01 -8.94
C GLY A 440 -19.80 -0.52 -7.63
N GLN A 441 -19.16 -1.43 -6.91
CA GLN A 441 -19.64 -1.92 -5.60
C GLN A 441 -19.04 -1.20 -4.40
N TYR A 442 -17.92 -0.50 -4.60
CA TYR A 442 -17.18 0.20 -3.55
C TYR A 442 -16.72 1.57 -4.04
N GLY A 443 -16.37 2.47 -3.12
CA GLY A 443 -15.85 3.79 -3.47
C GLY A 443 -14.56 3.71 -4.29
N GLU A 444 -14.49 4.36 -5.44
CA GLU A 444 -13.34 4.32 -6.35
C GLU A 444 -12.05 4.84 -5.70
N ALA A 445 -12.16 5.91 -4.90
CA ALA A 445 -11.01 6.50 -4.22
C ALA A 445 -10.42 5.54 -3.17
N GLU A 446 -11.29 4.85 -2.42
CA GLU A 446 -10.91 3.89 -1.40
C GLU A 446 -10.31 2.63 -2.03
N MET A 447 -10.86 2.14 -3.15
CA MET A 447 -10.28 1.02 -3.91
C MET A 447 -8.90 1.38 -4.46
N ALA A 448 -8.71 2.58 -5.00
CA ALA A 448 -7.42 3.04 -5.50
C ALA A 448 -6.39 3.18 -4.36
N ALA A 449 -6.80 3.70 -3.20
CA ALA A 449 -5.95 3.80 -2.01
C ALA A 449 -5.56 2.42 -1.48
N PHE A 450 -6.49 1.47 -1.42
CA PHE A 450 -6.23 0.09 -1.04
C PHE A 450 -5.22 -0.60 -1.97
N ASN A 451 -5.42 -0.51 -3.28
CA ASN A 451 -4.51 -1.09 -4.26
C ASN A 451 -3.09 -0.50 -4.15
N THR A 452 -2.98 0.82 -3.92
CA THR A 452 -1.70 1.51 -3.70
C THR A 452 -1.02 1.00 -2.42
N ALA A 453 -1.76 0.87 -1.31
CA ALA A 453 -1.23 0.39 -0.05
C ALA A 453 -0.81 -1.10 -0.13
N LEU A 454 -1.60 -1.93 -0.81
CA LEU A 454 -1.29 -3.35 -1.03
C LEU A 454 -0.05 -3.52 -1.89
N GLN A 455 0.10 -2.74 -2.96
CA GLN A 455 1.30 -2.75 -3.79
C GLN A 455 2.54 -2.36 -2.98
N ALA A 456 2.49 -1.25 -2.24
CA ALA A 456 3.61 -0.80 -1.40
C ALA A 456 4.00 -1.83 -0.32
N ALA A 457 3.01 -2.48 0.31
CA ALA A 457 3.23 -3.55 1.27
C ALA A 457 3.88 -4.80 0.62
N THR A 458 3.47 -5.14 -0.60
CA THR A 458 4.02 -6.26 -1.37
C THR A 458 5.48 -6.00 -1.76
N GLU A 459 5.82 -4.79 -2.20
CA GLU A 459 7.20 -4.40 -2.52
C GLU A 459 8.13 -4.54 -1.30
N ILE A 460 7.64 -4.19 -0.10
CA ILE A 460 8.38 -4.40 1.15
C ILE A 460 8.61 -5.89 1.42
N MET A 461 7.60 -6.73 1.19
CA MET A 461 7.70 -8.17 1.40
C MET A 461 8.60 -8.88 0.37
N ASP A 462 8.71 -8.35 -0.84
CA ASP A 462 9.58 -8.90 -1.89
C ASP A 462 11.09 -8.65 -1.62
N ALA A 463 11.42 -7.58 -0.89
CA ALA A 463 12.80 -7.24 -0.57
C ALA A 463 12.95 -6.78 0.90
N PRO A 464 12.59 -7.63 1.88
CA PRO A 464 12.44 -7.24 3.30
C PRO A 464 13.73 -6.70 3.92
N SER A 465 14.90 -7.09 3.40
CA SER A 465 16.20 -6.61 3.88
C SER A 465 16.48 -5.14 3.56
N ASN A 466 15.76 -4.55 2.61
CA ASN A 466 15.94 -3.16 2.20
C ASN A 466 15.13 -2.16 3.04
N TYR A 467 14.28 -2.66 3.95
CA TYR A 467 13.34 -1.83 4.69
C TYR A 467 13.57 -1.91 6.20
N THR A 468 13.32 -0.80 6.87
CA THR A 468 13.43 -0.67 8.33
C THR A 468 12.17 -1.18 9.03
N THR A 469 12.29 -1.51 10.31
CA THR A 469 11.15 -1.87 11.17
C THR A 469 10.04 -0.81 11.13
N TYR A 470 10.40 0.48 11.09
CA TYR A 470 9.44 1.57 10.95
C TYR A 470 8.62 1.45 9.66
N GLN A 471 9.27 1.16 8.53
CA GLN A 471 8.58 1.03 7.24
C GLN A 471 7.62 -0.16 7.23
N PHE A 472 7.98 -1.28 7.86
CA PHE A 472 7.07 -2.41 8.05
C PHE A 472 5.83 -2.02 8.85
N ARG A 473 6.00 -1.39 10.01
CA ARG A 473 4.88 -0.92 10.85
C ARG A 473 3.99 0.08 10.11
N LYS A 474 4.59 1.00 9.37
CA LYS A 474 3.84 1.98 8.57
C LYS A 474 3.05 1.31 7.45
N ALA A 475 3.61 0.32 6.79
CA ALA A 475 2.92 -0.45 5.76
C ALA A 475 1.73 -1.24 6.33
N ILE A 476 1.89 -1.87 7.51
CA ILE A 476 0.79 -2.53 8.21
C ILE A 476 -0.34 -1.52 8.47
N GLN A 477 -0.04 -0.39 9.11
CA GLN A 477 -1.04 0.64 9.42
C GLN A 477 -1.74 1.18 8.19
N ASN A 478 -0.99 1.47 7.13
CA ASN A 478 -1.56 2.02 5.89
C ASN A 478 -2.46 1.01 5.19
N LEU A 479 -2.01 -0.25 5.07
CA LEU A 479 -2.79 -1.29 4.39
C LEU A 479 -4.05 -1.64 5.20
N GLU A 480 -3.93 -1.75 6.52
CA GLU A 480 -5.05 -2.02 7.41
C GLU A 480 -6.11 -0.91 7.35
N ALA A 481 -5.68 0.37 7.42
CA ALA A 481 -6.56 1.52 7.30
C ALA A 481 -7.24 1.58 5.92
N ALA A 482 -6.50 1.37 4.84
CA ALA A 482 -7.04 1.37 3.49
C ALA A 482 -8.03 0.21 3.27
N TYR A 483 -7.73 -0.98 3.80
CA TYR A 483 -8.64 -2.13 3.74
C TYR A 483 -9.96 -1.86 4.46
N GLN A 484 -9.91 -1.29 5.68
CA GLN A 484 -11.12 -0.93 6.42
C GLN A 484 -11.91 0.18 5.71
N ALA A 485 -11.22 1.14 5.09
CA ALA A 485 -11.88 2.21 4.33
C ALA A 485 -12.66 1.65 3.13
N VAL A 486 -12.07 0.73 2.36
CA VAL A 486 -12.79 0.07 1.24
C VAL A 486 -14.01 -0.69 1.75
N LEU A 487 -13.89 -1.47 2.82
CA LEU A 487 -15.03 -2.20 3.37
C LEU A 487 -16.17 -1.26 3.83
N ALA A 488 -15.81 -0.11 4.41
CA ALA A 488 -16.76 0.91 4.83
C ALA A 488 -17.39 1.69 3.67
N SER A 489 -16.73 1.72 2.52
CA SER A 489 -17.21 2.41 1.30
C SER A 489 -18.13 1.53 0.44
N LYS A 490 -18.49 0.33 0.93
CA LYS A 490 -19.40 -0.56 0.19
C LYS A 490 -20.70 0.17 -0.08
N LEU A 491 -21.04 0.26 -1.37
CA LEU A 491 -22.27 0.88 -1.82
C LEU A 491 -23.41 -0.12 -1.64
N GLU A 492 -24.55 0.37 -1.18
CA GLU A 492 -25.76 -0.43 -1.06
C GLU A 492 -26.53 -0.39 -2.38
N ASP A 493 -27.11 -1.52 -2.79
CA ASP A 493 -28.05 -1.57 -3.90
C ASP A 493 -29.37 -0.87 -3.51
N LEU A 494 -30.04 -0.26 -4.48
CA LEU A 494 -31.36 0.35 -4.26
C LEU A 494 -32.44 -0.58 -4.83
N ALA A 495 -33.33 -1.04 -3.97
CA ALA A 495 -34.51 -1.81 -4.39
C ALA A 495 -35.74 -0.87 -4.42
N ILE A 496 -36.37 -0.73 -5.59
CA ILE A 496 -37.61 -0.01 -5.80
C ILE A 496 -38.71 -1.00 -6.11
N ILE A 497 -39.78 -0.96 -5.31
CA ILE A 497 -40.93 -1.81 -5.49
C ILE A 497 -42.06 -0.92 -6.03
N ASP A 498 -42.67 -1.38 -7.09
CA ASP A 498 -43.85 -0.72 -7.70
C ASP A 498 -44.99 -0.52 -6.68
N ASP A 499 -45.81 0.48 -6.90
CA ASP A 499 -46.90 0.89 -6.00
C ASP A 499 -46.47 1.35 -4.59
N THR A 500 -45.14 1.55 -4.37
CA THR A 500 -44.61 2.07 -3.13
C THR A 500 -44.18 3.56 -3.31
N PRO A 501 -44.57 4.48 -2.40
CA PRO A 501 -44.15 5.87 -2.47
C PRO A 501 -42.62 5.97 -2.44
N LEU A 502 -42.07 6.89 -3.25
CA LEU A 502 -40.65 7.19 -3.32
C LEU A 502 -40.36 8.57 -2.73
N ASP A 503 -39.45 8.61 -1.76
CA ASP A 503 -38.99 9.86 -1.12
C ASP A 503 -37.47 10.01 -1.29
N ILE A 504 -37.03 10.19 -2.53
CA ILE A 504 -35.63 10.40 -2.88
C ILE A 504 -35.39 11.90 -2.98
N LYS A 505 -34.51 12.44 -2.13
CA LYS A 505 -34.24 13.88 -2.00
C LYS A 505 -33.00 14.34 -2.73
N GLU A 506 -32.03 13.45 -2.91
CA GLU A 506 -30.70 13.78 -3.43
C GLU A 506 -30.33 12.81 -4.57
N GLU A 507 -29.50 13.31 -5.48
CA GLU A 507 -28.90 12.49 -6.52
C GLU A 507 -27.88 11.53 -5.91
N LYS A 508 -27.98 10.24 -6.24
CA LYS A 508 -27.06 9.21 -5.74
C LYS A 508 -26.91 8.07 -6.74
N THR A 509 -25.67 7.66 -6.97
CA THR A 509 -25.36 6.48 -7.78
C THR A 509 -25.31 5.24 -6.91
N TYR A 510 -25.88 4.16 -7.42
CA TYR A 510 -25.94 2.85 -6.79
C TYR A 510 -25.30 1.81 -7.71
N PRO A 511 -24.64 0.77 -7.16
CA PRO A 511 -24.09 -0.33 -7.97
C PRO A 511 -25.17 -1.01 -8.79
N HIS A 512 -26.32 -1.25 -8.18
CA HIS A 512 -27.51 -1.77 -8.86
C HIS A 512 -28.76 -1.04 -8.34
N ILE A 513 -29.63 -0.71 -9.28
CA ILE A 513 -31.02 -0.36 -8.97
C ILE A 513 -31.87 -1.51 -9.46
N THR A 514 -32.71 -2.07 -8.59
CA THR A 514 -33.71 -3.07 -8.97
C THR A 514 -35.10 -2.42 -8.92
N TYR A 515 -35.88 -2.64 -9.97
CA TYR A 515 -37.27 -2.18 -10.05
C TYR A 515 -38.18 -3.37 -10.29
N THR A 516 -38.93 -3.73 -9.25
CA THR A 516 -39.84 -4.90 -9.27
C THR A 516 -41.26 -4.43 -9.47
N ARG A 517 -41.94 -4.98 -10.47
CA ARG A 517 -43.30 -4.64 -10.85
C ARG A 517 -44.06 -5.84 -11.42
N THR A 518 -45.41 -5.86 -11.23
CA THR A 518 -46.31 -6.82 -11.89
C THR A 518 -46.82 -6.29 -13.22
N TYR A 519 -46.60 -7.03 -14.27
CA TYR A 519 -46.98 -6.69 -15.64
C TYR A 519 -48.13 -7.58 -16.12
N ASN A 520 -49.09 -7.01 -16.86
CA ASN A 520 -50.24 -7.72 -17.46
C ASN A 520 -50.04 -8.05 -18.97
N GLY A 521 -48.83 -7.78 -19.51
CA GLY A 521 -48.52 -7.96 -20.93
C GLY A 521 -49.07 -6.86 -21.85
N LYS A 522 -49.67 -5.81 -21.28
CA LYS A 522 -50.19 -4.63 -22.00
C LYS A 522 -49.43 -3.38 -21.62
N TRP A 523 -49.64 -2.26 -22.32
CA TRP A 523 -49.06 -0.97 -21.99
C TRP A 523 -49.48 -0.49 -20.61
N GLN A 524 -48.50 -0.07 -19.80
CA GLN A 524 -48.70 0.49 -18.47
C GLN A 524 -47.88 1.77 -18.33
N PRO A 525 -48.31 2.75 -17.49
CA PRO A 525 -47.59 3.97 -17.31
C PRO A 525 -46.29 3.73 -16.54
N LEU A 526 -45.22 4.40 -16.92
CA LEU A 526 -43.91 4.38 -16.27
C LEU A 526 -43.47 5.78 -15.95
N TYR A 527 -43.12 6.02 -14.68
CA TYR A 527 -42.53 7.29 -14.22
C TYR A 527 -41.52 6.95 -13.11
N VAL A 528 -40.24 7.02 -13.43
CA VAL A 528 -39.16 6.61 -12.54
C VAL A 528 -38.06 7.67 -12.46
N PRO A 529 -37.36 7.79 -11.32
CA PRO A 529 -36.32 8.81 -11.11
C PRO A 529 -34.92 8.38 -11.58
N PHE A 530 -34.82 7.44 -12.49
CA PHE A 530 -33.58 6.91 -13.08
C PHE A 530 -33.75 6.65 -14.58
N SER A 531 -32.64 6.57 -15.30
CA SER A 531 -32.63 6.19 -16.72
C SER A 531 -32.69 4.68 -16.87
N LEU A 532 -33.39 4.22 -17.93
CA LEU A 532 -33.39 2.84 -18.41
C LEU A 532 -32.63 2.80 -19.73
N LYS A 533 -31.50 2.09 -19.78
CA LYS A 533 -30.73 1.88 -21.00
C LYS A 533 -31.35 0.76 -21.83
N TYR A 534 -31.32 0.90 -23.15
CA TYR A 534 -31.94 -0.06 -24.06
C TYR A 534 -31.47 -1.50 -23.80
N GLU A 535 -30.17 -1.70 -23.60
CA GLU A 535 -29.57 -3.01 -23.31
C GLU A 535 -30.09 -3.68 -22.03
N ASP A 536 -30.55 -2.91 -21.04
CA ASP A 536 -30.99 -3.45 -19.74
C ASP A 536 -32.42 -4.03 -19.80
N TRP A 537 -33.25 -3.62 -20.78
CA TRP A 537 -34.67 -4.00 -20.82
C TRP A 537 -35.15 -4.63 -22.14
N ALA A 538 -34.43 -4.42 -23.26
CA ALA A 538 -34.97 -4.72 -24.58
C ALA A 538 -35.28 -6.21 -24.84
N GLU A 539 -34.70 -7.15 -24.10
CA GLU A 539 -35.03 -8.59 -24.28
C GLU A 539 -36.41 -8.94 -23.76
N GLU A 540 -36.84 -8.34 -22.64
CA GLU A 540 -38.06 -8.72 -21.93
C GLU A 540 -39.18 -7.69 -22.00
N TYR A 541 -38.88 -6.45 -22.39
CA TYR A 541 -39.84 -5.36 -22.38
C TYR A 541 -39.82 -4.56 -23.70
N ASP A 542 -40.91 -3.81 -23.90
CA ASP A 542 -40.97 -2.66 -24.79
C ASP A 542 -41.15 -1.41 -23.94
N VAL A 543 -40.39 -0.37 -24.21
CA VAL A 543 -40.52 0.98 -23.59
C VAL A 543 -40.82 1.97 -24.71
N ALA A 544 -41.82 2.83 -24.49
CA ALA A 544 -42.27 3.78 -25.51
C ALA A 544 -42.38 5.18 -24.97
N ASP A 545 -41.93 6.16 -25.75
CA ASP A 545 -42.16 7.58 -25.55
C ASP A 545 -43.54 7.97 -26.09
N ILE A 546 -44.22 8.89 -25.41
CA ILE A 546 -45.53 9.41 -25.80
C ILE A 546 -45.30 10.38 -26.94
N PHE A 547 -46.01 10.16 -28.03
CA PHE A 547 -45.80 10.89 -29.26
C PHE A 547 -46.91 11.90 -29.55
N ASP A 548 -48.16 11.46 -29.61
CA ASP A 548 -49.32 12.35 -29.96
C ASP A 548 -50.67 11.68 -29.54
N VAL A 549 -51.73 12.49 -29.47
CA VAL A 549 -53.13 12.06 -29.41
C VAL A 549 -53.85 12.54 -30.66
N GLN A 550 -54.48 11.61 -31.39
CA GLN A 550 -55.11 11.87 -32.64
C GLN A 550 -56.44 11.21 -32.79
N GLN A 551 -57.30 11.74 -33.70
CA GLN A 551 -58.49 11.06 -34.15
C GLN A 551 -58.19 10.17 -35.35
N CYS A 552 -58.84 9.02 -35.44
CA CYS A 552 -58.69 8.06 -36.49
C CYS A 552 -60.09 7.67 -37.06
N ASP A 553 -60.15 7.63 -38.37
CA ASP A 553 -61.28 7.04 -39.14
C ASP A 553 -60.93 5.58 -39.40
N THR A 554 -61.53 4.66 -38.67
CA THR A 554 -61.15 3.25 -38.67
C THR A 554 -61.80 2.45 -39.79
N ASP A 555 -62.89 2.93 -40.36
CA ASP A 555 -63.66 2.27 -41.43
C ASP A 555 -63.56 3.01 -42.80
N ASN A 556 -62.84 4.13 -42.85
CA ASN A 556 -62.61 4.98 -44.03
C ASN A 556 -63.90 5.57 -44.62
N ASP A 557 -64.91 5.90 -43.79
CA ASP A 557 -66.16 6.52 -44.23
C ASP A 557 -66.06 8.07 -44.22
N GLY A 558 -64.93 8.63 -43.75
CA GLY A 558 -64.67 10.04 -43.63
C GLY A 558 -65.09 10.64 -42.28
N ILE A 559 -65.59 9.85 -41.37
CA ILE A 559 -65.97 10.24 -40.00
C ILE A 559 -64.90 9.68 -39.03
N MET A 560 -64.45 10.52 -38.10
CA MET A 560 -63.51 10.08 -37.07
C MET A 560 -64.19 9.27 -35.99
N ASP A 561 -63.86 7.96 -35.85
CA ASP A 561 -64.54 7.03 -34.96
C ASP A 561 -63.87 6.85 -33.62
N GLU A 562 -62.54 6.85 -33.63
CA GLU A 562 -61.74 6.54 -32.45
C GLU A 562 -60.69 7.64 -32.15
N THR A 563 -60.30 7.73 -30.92
CA THR A 563 -59.13 8.55 -30.49
C THR A 563 -58.03 7.61 -30.06
N GLU A 564 -56.82 7.87 -30.55
CA GLU A 564 -55.65 7.06 -30.33
C GLU A 564 -54.51 7.86 -29.67
N LEU A 565 -53.82 7.27 -28.69
CA LEU A 565 -52.53 7.72 -28.18
C LEU A 565 -51.45 7.03 -28.98
N LEU A 566 -50.72 7.81 -29.78
CA LEU A 566 -49.58 7.35 -30.51
C LEU A 566 -48.33 7.29 -29.63
N VAL A 567 -47.61 6.20 -29.65
CA VAL A 567 -46.40 6.01 -28.90
C VAL A 567 -45.27 5.49 -29.80
N THR A 568 -44.08 5.96 -29.57
CA THR A 568 -42.87 5.50 -30.29
C THR A 568 -42.06 4.55 -29.44
N VAL A 569 -41.96 3.29 -29.85
CA VAL A 569 -41.15 2.29 -29.14
C VAL A 569 -39.66 2.66 -29.33
N LEU A 570 -38.95 2.72 -28.21
CA LEU A 570 -37.51 3.00 -28.21
C LEU A 570 -36.75 1.77 -28.73
N LYS A 571 -35.75 2.01 -29.61
CA LYS A 571 -34.94 0.95 -30.24
C LYS A 571 -33.45 1.07 -29.98
N ASP A 572 -33.05 2.13 -29.28
CA ASP A 572 -31.71 2.43 -28.82
C ASP A 572 -31.74 3.54 -27.76
N GLY A 573 -30.58 3.90 -27.21
CA GLY A 573 -30.43 4.98 -26.25
C GLY A 573 -30.91 4.65 -24.85
N GLU A 574 -31.39 5.69 -24.14
CA GLU A 574 -31.87 5.59 -22.75
C GLU A 574 -33.05 6.52 -22.50
N THR A 575 -33.88 6.18 -21.49
CA THR A 575 -34.94 7.06 -21.02
C THR A 575 -34.38 8.20 -20.18
N SER A 576 -35.10 9.31 -20.09
CA SER A 576 -34.76 10.41 -19.17
C SER A 576 -35.42 10.17 -17.80
N PRO A 577 -34.72 10.43 -16.69
CA PRO A 577 -35.31 10.38 -15.36
C PRO A 577 -36.47 11.38 -15.21
N ASN A 578 -37.46 11.08 -14.39
CA ASN A 578 -38.60 11.96 -14.10
C ASN A 578 -39.35 12.40 -15.37
N ARG A 579 -39.49 11.51 -16.35
CA ARG A 579 -40.26 11.76 -17.58
C ARG A 579 -41.27 10.61 -17.78
N PRO A 580 -42.52 10.94 -18.26
CA PRO A 580 -43.52 9.94 -18.50
C PRO A 580 -43.16 9.05 -19.72
N TYR A 581 -43.20 7.76 -19.53
CA TYR A 581 -43.08 6.73 -20.56
C TYR A 581 -44.19 5.70 -20.40
N LEU A 582 -44.24 4.80 -21.34
CA LEU A 582 -45.01 3.57 -21.27
C LEU A 582 -44.07 2.37 -21.26
N ILE A 583 -44.44 1.34 -20.53
CA ILE A 583 -43.71 0.07 -20.49
C ILE A 583 -44.68 -1.10 -20.69
N ARG A 584 -44.23 -2.12 -21.43
CA ARG A 584 -44.95 -3.35 -21.63
C ARG A 584 -43.99 -4.55 -21.52
N ALA A 585 -44.27 -5.47 -20.63
CA ALA A 585 -43.49 -6.71 -20.62
C ALA A 585 -44.00 -7.65 -21.74
N LYS A 586 -43.09 -8.36 -22.40
CA LYS A 586 -43.39 -9.32 -23.47
C LYS A 586 -44.13 -10.58 -22.95
N SER A 587 -44.09 -10.82 -21.64
CA SER A 587 -44.86 -11.83 -20.95
C SER A 587 -45.39 -11.31 -19.61
N PRO A 588 -46.65 -11.64 -19.22
CA PRO A 588 -47.19 -11.17 -17.94
C PRO A 588 -46.52 -11.84 -16.74
N GLY A 589 -46.64 -11.22 -15.58
CA GLY A 589 -46.12 -11.70 -14.30
C GLY A 589 -45.30 -10.63 -13.53
N GLU A 590 -44.91 -10.99 -12.33
CA GLU A 590 -43.97 -10.15 -11.57
C GLU A 590 -42.56 -10.29 -12.16
N LYS A 591 -41.94 -9.19 -12.41
CA LYS A 591 -40.59 -9.09 -12.99
C LYS A 591 -39.80 -8.00 -12.34
N THR A 592 -38.48 -8.20 -12.31
CA THR A 592 -37.48 -7.23 -11.79
C THR A 592 -36.56 -6.78 -12.91
N LEU A 593 -36.54 -5.48 -13.16
CA LEU A 593 -35.50 -4.82 -13.96
C LEU A 593 -34.31 -4.53 -13.07
N THR A 594 -33.11 -4.81 -13.55
CA THR A 594 -31.84 -4.50 -12.85
C THR A 594 -31.01 -3.58 -13.70
N MET A 595 -30.66 -2.40 -13.18
CA MET A 595 -29.83 -1.41 -13.83
C MET A 595 -28.48 -1.34 -13.09
N PRO A 596 -27.38 -1.76 -13.72
CA PRO A 596 -26.03 -1.64 -13.14
C PRO A 596 -25.53 -0.18 -13.26
N ASP A 597 -24.74 0.26 -12.26
CA ASP A 597 -24.10 1.57 -12.23
C ASP A 597 -25.08 2.71 -12.52
N ALA A 598 -26.24 2.69 -11.90
CA ALA A 598 -27.34 3.60 -12.20
C ALA A 598 -27.44 4.73 -11.15
N THR A 599 -27.72 5.95 -11.65
CA THR A 599 -27.95 7.13 -10.82
C THR A 599 -29.45 7.37 -10.63
N VAL A 600 -29.84 7.54 -9.39
CA VAL A 600 -31.18 8.00 -9.01
C VAL A 600 -31.15 9.50 -8.81
N PHE A 601 -32.15 10.20 -9.36
CA PHE A 601 -32.37 11.62 -9.20
C PHE A 601 -33.47 11.89 -8.17
N PRO A 602 -33.57 13.11 -7.63
CA PRO A 602 -34.67 13.46 -6.73
C PRO A 602 -36.05 13.12 -7.34
N ALA A 603 -36.89 12.44 -6.56
CA ALA A 603 -38.23 12.01 -6.99
C ALA A 603 -39.17 13.19 -6.93
N ASN A 604 -39.27 13.92 -8.02
CA ASN A 604 -40.13 15.08 -8.13
C ASN A 604 -41.37 14.80 -8.97
N ASP A 605 -42.54 15.14 -8.48
CA ASP A 605 -43.76 15.11 -9.28
C ASP A 605 -43.62 16.05 -10.51
N GLY A 606 -44.22 15.65 -11.63
CA GLY A 606 -44.03 16.33 -12.91
C GLY A 606 -45.33 16.69 -13.60
N ILE A 607 -45.33 17.83 -14.33
CA ILE A 607 -46.43 18.24 -15.20
C ILE A 607 -45.87 18.49 -16.59
N PHE A 608 -46.41 17.77 -17.59
CA PHE A 608 -45.94 17.82 -18.96
C PHE A 608 -47.12 18.24 -19.89
N ASN A 609 -46.98 19.38 -20.55
CA ASN A 609 -47.97 19.89 -21.43
C ASN A 609 -47.59 19.67 -22.90
N TYR A 610 -48.50 19.10 -23.65
CA TYR A 610 -48.36 18.83 -25.08
C TYR A 610 -49.48 19.52 -25.83
N ASN A 611 -49.12 20.20 -26.91
CA ASN A 611 -50.06 20.93 -27.73
C ASN A 611 -49.92 20.50 -29.20
N PHE A 612 -50.90 19.80 -29.70
CA PHE A 612 -50.95 19.29 -31.07
C PHE A 612 -52.16 19.79 -31.82
N LEU A 613 -52.34 19.36 -33.07
CA LEU A 613 -53.33 19.91 -33.97
C LEU A 613 -54.75 19.81 -33.44
N ASP A 614 -55.15 18.68 -32.94
CA ASP A 614 -56.54 18.37 -32.55
C ASP A 614 -56.79 18.54 -31.04
N TYR A 615 -55.80 18.24 -30.25
CA TYR A 615 -55.89 18.24 -28.78
C TYR A 615 -54.70 18.86 -28.09
N THR A 616 -54.99 19.54 -26.98
CA THR A 616 -54.01 19.84 -25.94
C THR A 616 -54.16 18.83 -24.83
N TYR A 617 -53.07 18.17 -24.39
CA TYR A 617 -53.14 17.28 -23.26
C TYR A 617 -52.03 17.59 -22.25
N THR A 618 -52.36 17.32 -21.00
CA THR A 618 -51.44 17.48 -19.86
C THR A 618 -51.28 16.14 -19.16
N ILE A 619 -50.02 15.73 -18.99
CA ILE A 619 -49.68 14.53 -18.25
C ILE A 619 -49.18 14.95 -16.86
N TYR A 620 -49.80 14.38 -15.84
CA TYR A 620 -49.45 14.57 -14.44
C TYR A 620 -48.84 13.33 -13.91
N CYS A 621 -47.64 13.44 -13.34
CA CYS A 621 -46.81 12.35 -12.91
C CYS A 621 -46.54 12.42 -11.40
N TYR A 622 -46.67 11.30 -10.70
CA TYR A 622 -46.57 11.25 -9.24
C TYR A 622 -45.73 10.09 -8.72
N TYR A 623 -45.00 10.37 -7.66
CA TYR A 623 -44.27 9.36 -6.88
C TYR A 623 -45.02 8.93 -5.62
N ASN A 624 -46.12 9.55 -5.30
CA ASN A 624 -46.96 9.22 -4.16
C ASN A 624 -48.35 8.79 -4.62
N MET A 625 -49.06 8.12 -3.73
CA MET A 625 -50.48 7.78 -4.00
C MET A 625 -51.31 9.05 -4.03
N LEU A 626 -52.16 9.18 -5.04
CA LEU A 626 -53.03 10.32 -5.22
C LEU A 626 -54.44 9.84 -5.61
N THR A 627 -55.44 10.62 -5.20
CA THR A 627 -56.83 10.46 -5.69
C THR A 627 -57.11 11.56 -6.72
N ILE A 628 -57.54 11.15 -7.89
CA ILE A 628 -57.76 12.04 -9.05
C ILE A 628 -59.16 11.79 -9.64
N ALA A 629 -59.74 12.86 -10.20
CA ALA A 629 -61.01 12.80 -10.93
C ALA A 629 -60.87 13.59 -12.26
N GLN A 630 -61.78 13.32 -13.19
CA GLN A 630 -61.84 14.00 -14.50
C GLN A 630 -60.55 13.86 -15.32
N THR A 631 -59.94 12.66 -15.25
CA THR A 631 -58.69 12.36 -15.94
C THR A 631 -58.71 10.98 -16.54
N TYR A 632 -57.78 10.73 -17.49
CA TYR A 632 -57.52 9.40 -18.05
C TYR A 632 -56.45 8.68 -17.25
N THR A 633 -56.73 7.43 -16.92
CA THR A 633 -55.76 6.48 -16.36
C THR A 633 -55.62 5.28 -17.27
N ILE A 634 -54.45 4.61 -17.27
CA ILE A 634 -54.28 3.40 -18.09
C ILE A 634 -54.87 2.22 -17.35
N GLN A 635 -55.88 1.64 -17.94
CA GLN A 635 -56.58 0.43 -17.49
C GLN A 635 -56.58 -0.59 -18.62
N ASP A 636 -56.08 -1.74 -18.36
CA ASP A 636 -56.02 -2.88 -19.33
C ASP A 636 -55.38 -2.52 -20.69
N GLY A 637 -54.41 -1.61 -20.70
CA GLY A 637 -53.66 -1.17 -21.88
C GLY A 637 -54.29 -0.04 -22.69
N GLU A 638 -55.38 0.58 -22.21
CA GLU A 638 -56.05 1.71 -22.81
C GLU A 638 -56.16 2.85 -21.80
N LEU A 639 -56.22 4.10 -22.25
CA LEU A 639 -56.57 5.22 -21.42
C LEU A 639 -58.09 5.28 -21.25
N VAL A 640 -58.56 5.23 -20.00
CA VAL A 640 -59.97 5.26 -19.63
C VAL A 640 -60.26 6.53 -18.84
N TYR A 641 -61.22 7.30 -19.28
CA TYR A 641 -61.70 8.50 -18.60
C TYR A 641 -62.57 8.17 -17.40
N SER A 642 -62.32 8.83 -16.28
CA SER A 642 -63.14 8.73 -15.08
C SER A 642 -63.55 10.12 -14.61
N GLU A 643 -64.89 10.31 -14.45
CA GLU A 643 -65.42 11.50 -13.79
C GLU A 643 -65.32 11.39 -12.26
N GLU A 644 -65.37 10.16 -11.75
CA GLU A 644 -65.28 9.88 -10.31
C GLU A 644 -63.82 9.81 -9.83
N GLU A 645 -63.68 10.00 -8.53
CA GLU A 645 -62.37 9.86 -7.88
C GLU A 645 -61.81 8.44 -8.07
N THR A 646 -60.63 8.39 -8.64
CA THR A 646 -59.89 7.15 -8.87
C THR A 646 -58.53 7.26 -8.19
N ALA A 647 -58.09 6.20 -7.49
CA ALA A 647 -56.76 6.10 -6.92
C ALA A 647 -55.73 5.90 -8.00
N LEU A 648 -54.71 6.77 -8.04
CA LEU A 648 -53.49 6.57 -8.84
C LEU A 648 -52.37 6.11 -7.94
N SER A 649 -51.83 4.94 -8.26
CA SER A 649 -50.70 4.37 -7.54
C SER A 649 -49.42 5.18 -7.75
N PRO A 650 -48.45 5.13 -6.84
CA PRO A 650 -47.14 5.75 -7.02
C PRO A 650 -46.43 5.30 -8.30
N GLN A 651 -45.53 6.13 -8.80
CA GLN A 651 -44.72 5.89 -10.02
C GLN A 651 -45.58 5.75 -11.28
N ARG A 652 -46.72 6.48 -11.32
CA ARG A 652 -47.67 6.50 -12.42
C ARG A 652 -47.88 7.89 -12.91
N TRP A 653 -48.51 7.99 -14.05
CA TRP A 653 -49.02 9.22 -14.61
C TRP A 653 -50.47 9.07 -15.06
N CYS A 654 -51.19 10.19 -15.09
CA CYS A 654 -52.51 10.30 -15.64
C CYS A 654 -52.54 11.47 -16.64
N MET A 655 -53.59 11.56 -17.43
CA MET A 655 -53.72 12.57 -18.52
C MET A 655 -55.05 13.29 -18.49
N SER A 656 -54.98 14.61 -18.64
CA SER A 656 -56.16 15.43 -19.02
C SER A 656 -56.08 15.77 -20.50
N LEU A 657 -57.21 15.72 -21.19
CA LEU A 657 -57.32 15.97 -22.62
C LEU A 657 -58.32 17.15 -22.86
N TYR A 658 -57.98 18.08 -23.73
CA TYR A 658 -58.79 19.20 -24.12
C TYR A 658 -58.76 19.34 -25.64
N ALA A 659 -59.94 19.46 -26.29
CA ALA A 659 -60.02 19.77 -27.72
C ALA A 659 -59.57 21.20 -28.00
N ASN A 660 -58.75 21.40 -29.04
CA ASN A 660 -58.24 22.73 -29.41
C ASN A 660 -59.30 23.61 -30.05
N ASP A 661 -60.31 23.05 -30.70
CA ASP A 661 -61.47 23.78 -31.22
C ASP A 661 -62.69 23.66 -30.25
N PRO A 662 -63.02 24.73 -29.51
CA PRO A 662 -64.15 24.70 -28.59
C PRO A 662 -65.53 24.61 -29.28
N THR A 663 -65.60 24.80 -30.61
CA THR A 663 -66.83 24.65 -31.41
C THR A 663 -66.95 23.20 -31.95
N SER A 664 -65.92 22.41 -31.85
CA SER A 664 -65.94 20.97 -32.17
C SER A 664 -66.89 20.30 -31.20
N THR A 665 -67.85 19.54 -31.72
CA THR A 665 -68.67 18.58 -30.97
C THR A 665 -67.89 17.35 -30.57
N ALA A 666 -66.57 17.42 -30.61
CA ALA A 666 -65.69 16.35 -30.20
C ALA A 666 -65.89 16.07 -28.71
N ASN A 667 -66.74 15.08 -28.40
CA ASN A 667 -66.90 14.60 -27.04
C ASN A 667 -65.56 14.10 -26.52
N ILE A 668 -65.25 14.39 -25.25
CA ILE A 668 -64.15 13.75 -24.55
C ILE A 668 -64.37 12.24 -24.68
N PRO A 669 -63.49 11.46 -25.37
CA PRO A 669 -63.71 10.07 -25.59
C PRO A 669 -63.66 9.30 -24.26
N ALA A 670 -64.58 8.38 -24.05
CA ALA A 670 -64.56 7.58 -22.83
C ALA A 670 -63.30 6.68 -22.74
N ARG A 671 -62.73 6.35 -23.90
CA ARG A 671 -61.50 5.54 -24.00
C ARG A 671 -60.62 6.09 -25.13
N ILE A 672 -59.31 5.92 -24.95
CA ILE A 672 -58.26 6.23 -25.93
C ILE A 672 -57.40 4.97 -26.09
N ARG A 673 -57.32 4.47 -27.28
CA ARG A 673 -56.50 3.30 -27.60
C ARG A 673 -55.05 3.68 -27.72
N ILE A 674 -54.13 2.84 -27.17
CA ILE A 674 -52.70 3.04 -27.30
C ILE A 674 -52.19 2.25 -28.50
N ILE A 675 -51.62 2.93 -29.47
CA ILE A 675 -51.11 2.35 -30.70
C ILE A 675 -49.66 2.81 -30.97
N THR A 676 -48.84 1.87 -31.46
CA THR A 676 -47.49 2.28 -31.84
C THR A 676 -47.45 3.03 -33.15
N THR A 677 -46.47 3.93 -33.32
CA THR A 677 -46.28 4.63 -34.61
C THR A 677 -46.01 3.63 -35.76
N GLU A 678 -45.52 2.44 -35.51
CA GLU A 678 -45.35 1.37 -36.52
C GLU A 678 -46.68 0.76 -36.92
N ASP A 679 -47.51 0.42 -35.92
CA ASP A 679 -48.85 -0.17 -36.19
C ASP A 679 -49.76 0.85 -36.91
N TYR A 680 -49.71 2.11 -36.47
CA TYR A 680 -50.41 3.20 -37.16
C TYR A 680 -49.98 3.34 -38.62
N ALA A 681 -48.68 3.33 -38.89
CA ALA A 681 -48.13 3.39 -40.23
C ALA A 681 -48.57 2.21 -41.14
N ASN A 682 -48.88 1.09 -40.54
CA ASN A 682 -49.32 -0.13 -41.25
C ASN A 682 -50.87 -0.15 -41.47
N GLY A 683 -51.66 0.57 -40.67
CA GLY A 683 -53.10 0.57 -40.66
C GLY A 683 -53.79 1.75 -41.37
N CYS A 684 -53.21 2.94 -41.33
CA CYS A 684 -53.83 4.20 -41.78
C CYS A 684 -53.03 4.89 -42.87
N ILE A 685 -52.75 4.28 -43.99
CA ILE A 685 -52.00 4.90 -45.09
C ILE A 685 -52.92 5.34 -46.21
N ALA A 686 -53.13 6.66 -46.35
CA ALA A 686 -53.34 7.22 -47.68
C ALA A 686 -52.01 7.04 -48.46
N PRO A 687 -51.99 6.34 -49.60
CA PRO A 687 -50.74 6.14 -50.36
C PRO A 687 -50.14 7.50 -50.69
N ALA A 688 -48.80 7.62 -50.59
CA ALA A 688 -48.04 8.82 -50.92
C ALA A 688 -48.27 9.33 -52.38
N SER A 689 -48.96 8.55 -53.20
CA SER A 689 -49.34 8.89 -54.59
C SER A 689 -50.39 9.98 -54.71
N PHE A 690 -51.04 10.47 -53.63
CA PHE A 690 -52.05 11.52 -53.68
C PHE A 690 -51.56 12.92 -53.37
N LEU A 691 -50.29 13.10 -53.06
CA LEU A 691 -49.75 14.43 -52.71
C LEU A 691 -49.20 15.18 -53.92
N GLU A 692 -49.61 16.42 -54.13
CA GLU A 692 -49.09 17.27 -55.19
C GLU A 692 -47.64 17.71 -54.88
N SER A 693 -46.78 17.80 -55.89
CA SER A 693 -45.34 18.02 -55.80
C SER A 693 -44.85 19.36 -55.23
N ASN A 694 -45.72 20.22 -54.71
CA ASN A 694 -45.41 21.58 -54.25
C ASN A 694 -45.81 21.87 -52.82
N GLU A 695 -46.22 20.90 -52.05
CA GLU A 695 -46.68 21.13 -50.66
C GLU A 695 -45.50 21.32 -49.69
N THR A 696 -45.75 22.21 -48.68
CA THR A 696 -44.77 22.48 -47.64
C THR A 696 -44.73 21.30 -46.66
N ILE A 697 -43.53 20.86 -46.33
CA ILE A 697 -43.30 19.73 -45.43
C ILE A 697 -42.87 20.21 -44.06
N TYR A 698 -43.50 19.72 -43.02
CA TYR A 698 -43.11 19.97 -41.64
C TYR A 698 -42.78 18.64 -40.94
N ASP A 699 -41.77 18.68 -40.09
CA ASP A 699 -41.59 17.57 -39.13
C ASP A 699 -42.67 17.71 -38.02
N LEU A 700 -42.74 16.71 -37.16
CA LEU A 700 -43.74 16.64 -36.11
C LEU A 700 -43.55 17.65 -34.98
N THR A 701 -42.41 18.35 -34.95
CA THR A 701 -42.18 19.49 -34.04
C THR A 701 -42.70 20.80 -34.61
N GLY A 702 -43.32 20.76 -35.80
CA GLY A 702 -43.78 21.95 -36.53
C GLY A 702 -42.69 22.72 -37.27
N ARG A 703 -41.48 22.12 -37.36
CA ARG A 703 -40.38 22.74 -38.09
C ARG A 703 -40.44 22.38 -39.57
N MET A 704 -40.39 23.41 -40.41
CA MET A 704 -40.37 23.24 -41.86
C MET A 704 -39.09 22.45 -42.31
N VAL A 705 -39.31 21.38 -43.01
CA VAL A 705 -38.23 20.57 -43.62
C VAL A 705 -37.91 21.15 -44.99
N ASN A 706 -36.70 21.61 -45.20
CA ASN A 706 -36.26 22.16 -46.48
C ASN A 706 -36.27 21.09 -47.57
N GLY A 707 -37.21 21.21 -48.51
CA GLY A 707 -37.33 20.36 -49.69
C GLY A 707 -38.79 20.35 -50.19
N LYS A 708 -38.94 20.12 -51.46
CA LYS A 708 -40.24 19.77 -52.05
C LYS A 708 -40.41 18.26 -51.99
N TRP A 709 -41.63 17.83 -51.69
CA TRP A 709 -41.94 16.39 -51.73
C TRP A 709 -41.56 15.77 -53.05
N LYS A 710 -40.68 14.77 -53.01
CA LYS A 710 -40.44 13.76 -54.04
C LYS A 710 -40.22 12.47 -53.33
N GLU A 711 -40.81 11.39 -53.81
CA GLU A 711 -40.61 10.05 -53.25
C GLU A 711 -39.11 9.74 -53.21
N GLY A 712 -38.60 9.37 -52.04
CA GLY A 712 -37.17 9.07 -51.80
C GLY A 712 -36.28 10.24 -51.32
N ASN A 713 -36.81 11.48 -51.14
CA ASN A 713 -36.00 12.62 -50.71
C ASN A 713 -36.06 12.93 -49.20
N LEU A 714 -36.88 12.25 -48.44
CA LEU A 714 -37.01 12.42 -47.00
C LEU A 714 -36.57 11.14 -46.30
N PRO A 715 -35.91 11.27 -45.16
CA PRO A 715 -35.67 10.14 -44.30
C PRO A 715 -36.96 9.42 -43.90
N ARG A 716 -36.89 8.16 -43.61
CA ARG A 716 -38.04 7.38 -43.12
C ARG A 716 -38.56 8.04 -41.83
N GLY A 717 -39.83 8.37 -41.80
CA GLY A 717 -40.45 9.09 -40.70
C GLY A 717 -41.86 9.58 -41.00
N ILE A 718 -42.52 10.20 -40.03
CA ILE A 718 -43.84 10.84 -40.20
C ILE A 718 -43.65 12.34 -40.37
N TYR A 719 -44.31 12.92 -41.36
CA TYR A 719 -44.22 14.33 -41.69
C TYR A 719 -45.63 14.90 -41.85
N ILE A 720 -45.78 16.22 -41.72
CA ILE A 720 -46.99 16.93 -42.08
C ILE A 720 -46.76 17.54 -43.46
N ILE A 721 -47.52 17.06 -44.44
CA ILE A 721 -47.47 17.51 -45.84
C ILE A 721 -48.86 17.88 -46.28
N GLY A 722 -49.06 19.17 -46.73
CA GLY A 722 -50.38 19.69 -47.10
C GLY A 722 -51.42 19.65 -45.97
N GLY A 723 -51.00 19.80 -44.71
CA GLY A 723 -51.88 19.69 -43.54
C GLY A 723 -52.25 18.28 -43.15
N ARG A 724 -51.67 17.24 -43.81
CA ARG A 724 -51.92 15.81 -43.51
C ARG A 724 -50.67 15.13 -42.99
N LYS A 725 -50.87 14.20 -42.08
CA LYS A 725 -49.78 13.34 -41.61
C LYS A 725 -49.43 12.27 -42.68
N VAL A 726 -48.22 12.20 -43.11
CA VAL A 726 -47.73 11.30 -44.14
C VAL A 726 -46.52 10.52 -43.64
N PHE A 727 -46.61 9.21 -43.71
CA PHE A 727 -45.49 8.34 -43.40
C PHE A 727 -44.60 8.15 -44.62
N VAL A 728 -43.37 8.54 -44.53
CA VAL A 728 -42.34 8.28 -45.54
C VAL A 728 -41.62 6.99 -45.18
N LYS A 729 -41.73 5.94 -46.07
CA LYS A 729 -41.15 4.60 -45.85
C LYS A 729 -39.62 4.59 -46.02
#